data_28ad5dd41db0877e345cf26ff9eedc33
#
_entry.id   28ad5dd41db0877e345cf26ff9eedc33
#
_cell.length_a   1.000
_cell.length_b   1.000
_cell.length_c   1.000
_cell.angle_alpha   90.00
_cell.angle_beta   90.00
_cell.angle_gamma   90.00
#
_symmetry.space_group_name_H-M   'P 1'
#
loop_
_entity.id
_entity.type
_entity.pdbx_description
1 polymer ?
#
loop_
_entity_poly.entity_id
_entity_poly.type
_entity_poly.pdbx_seq_one_letter_code
_entity_poly.pdbx_strand_id
1 'polypeptide(L)'
;MTKFKEARLEVLASTSLLALALCAGLVSAARADEGPAPQQEKEVDAVVITALKGHAANVAPVSASLTATEPQAVITRKFIEESAPRVGDYTTTAILAPSMATTPNPNGSGATDGAKITMRGFQDGEFNVTYDGIAWGDTNGPSHHSNSFFPSSTIGGVVIDRGPGQATDLGQANFGGSVNLFSLPFEDKLSARQTLTLGSFGTQQAVTTLATGPIDRLKGVNVTLNFMEYKTDGYLTNSGSDGYNQFIKVGAPLGDKWNLTALYTHNYNTYYQGDASSAATVAQTELYGKRFALSNDPTLQTYKGYNFTRKSTEFGYLRLEGELAEGLSVQNTAYEYWYSNKTLSAANNGADASLGATALAPANKVILTPAAAYPAGGAGYASSLKVNGLPGYWKRNKYRVRGDILKFDKAFEGVGKLTVGAMYELAKTGRSRLDVDLLTQAPDYREKAAAITGESACGDWGKQVAPGKAYDGACQVPLNIAYNEYSGWHQYQPFAQFEWKPNDNLTVTPGIKYVHFDLYVRAPAVAVKNAIQPMDVSGVYTKTLPFLTANYRVRPNWAVYAQYAQGFLVPDISSFYVNKPSNNRVQPQLSTNYQIGTVYNAGNLTIDADAYWVDFQHKIQTDTDLATGETFQTNFGGATYKGVELQATYVLPYGFSVFANGTVNQATGKDDPVNPGYNGHQLAKAPRGTAAAGIRSERHDIFAPNDNLIVTLNDKLIGTQYAVAASGTAAPTGRIKAFSQADLSATYHLGHFSLQGQVLNLFDTQDITSSKGKALIAGTNMLAETSAQGGAANTFTYQVGRSYQVTLKAAF
;
A
#
# COMPACT_ATOMS: atom_id res chain seq x y z
N MET A 1 -18.80 -12.35 -26.18
CA MET A 1 -17.61 -11.63 -25.72
C MET A 1 -17.17 -10.51 -26.67
N THR A 2 -17.23 -10.67 -27.97
CA THR A 2 -16.86 -9.65 -28.98
C THR A 2 -17.74 -8.40 -28.92
N LYS A 3 -19.06 -8.54 -28.83
CA LYS A 3 -20.00 -7.39 -28.73
C LYS A 3 -19.86 -6.55 -27.45
N PHE A 4 -19.35 -7.13 -26.36
CA PHE A 4 -19.04 -6.37 -25.15
C PHE A 4 -17.72 -5.58 -25.26
N LYS A 5 -16.77 -6.01 -26.10
CA LYS A 5 -15.52 -5.29 -26.38
C LYS A 5 -15.75 -4.06 -27.25
N GLU A 6 -16.62 -4.15 -28.26
CA GLU A 6 -16.97 -3.01 -29.12
C GLU A 6 -17.78 -1.96 -28.38
N ALA A 7 -18.74 -2.36 -27.54
CA ALA A 7 -19.51 -1.42 -26.73
C ALA A 7 -18.66 -0.62 -25.71
N ARG A 8 -17.57 -1.21 -25.18
CA ARG A 8 -16.66 -0.49 -24.25
C ARG A 8 -15.71 0.48 -24.96
N LEU A 9 -15.26 0.16 -26.18
CA LEU A 9 -14.50 1.11 -26.99
C LEU A 9 -15.35 2.34 -27.39
N GLU A 10 -16.62 2.13 -27.69
CA GLU A 10 -17.57 3.21 -27.95
C GLU A 10 -17.86 4.05 -26.71
N VAL A 11 -17.87 3.46 -25.51
CA VAL A 11 -18.03 4.17 -24.24
C VAL A 11 -16.78 5.01 -23.90
N LEU A 12 -15.57 4.49 -24.13
CA LEU A 12 -14.33 5.26 -23.96
C LEU A 12 -14.26 6.44 -24.96
N ALA A 13 -14.64 6.21 -26.19
CA ALA A 13 -14.70 7.28 -27.20
C ALA A 13 -15.83 8.29 -26.91
N SER A 14 -16.99 7.82 -26.45
CA SER A 14 -18.16 8.68 -26.19
C SER A 14 -17.99 9.49 -24.89
N THR A 15 -17.42 8.93 -23.83
CA THR A 15 -17.11 9.67 -22.59
C THR A 15 -16.01 10.69 -22.81
N SER A 16 -15.00 10.38 -23.63
CA SER A 16 -13.94 11.32 -24.00
C SER A 16 -14.45 12.43 -24.90
N LEU A 17 -15.33 12.14 -25.85
CA LEU A 17 -15.99 13.12 -26.71
C LEU A 17 -17.01 13.98 -25.96
N LEU A 18 -17.76 13.42 -25.01
CA LEU A 18 -18.69 14.15 -24.15
C LEU A 18 -17.95 15.08 -23.19
N ALA A 19 -16.80 14.63 -22.64
CA ALA A 19 -15.94 15.45 -21.81
C ALA A 19 -15.31 16.61 -22.62
N LEU A 20 -14.84 16.35 -23.83
CA LEU A 20 -14.36 17.41 -24.76
C LEU A 20 -15.46 18.37 -25.16
N ALA A 21 -16.68 17.92 -25.40
CA ALA A 21 -17.82 18.76 -25.72
C ALA A 21 -18.30 19.60 -24.50
N LEU A 22 -18.27 19.04 -23.30
CA LEU A 22 -18.51 19.74 -22.04
C LEU A 22 -17.41 20.77 -21.77
N CYS A 23 -16.14 20.45 -22.01
CA CYS A 23 -15.02 21.36 -21.91
C CYS A 23 -15.18 22.55 -22.89
N ALA A 24 -15.56 22.28 -24.14
CA ALA A 24 -15.81 23.32 -25.14
C ALA A 24 -17.04 24.20 -24.80
N GLY A 25 -18.08 23.60 -24.21
CA GLY A 25 -19.28 24.30 -23.74
C GLY A 25 -19.05 25.20 -22.52
N LEU A 26 -18.18 24.76 -21.59
CA LEU A 26 -17.81 25.51 -20.39
C LEU A 26 -16.89 26.70 -20.70
N VAL A 27 -15.98 26.57 -21.68
CA VAL A 27 -15.11 27.66 -22.14
C VAL A 27 -15.92 28.84 -22.77
N SER A 28 -17.05 28.55 -23.39
CA SER A 28 -17.93 29.61 -23.93
C SER A 28 -18.75 30.32 -22.85
N ALA A 29 -18.94 29.73 -21.67
CA ALA A 29 -19.67 30.34 -20.56
C ALA A 29 -18.78 31.15 -19.59
N ALA A 30 -17.45 31.01 -19.63
CA ALA A 30 -16.49 31.60 -18.69
C ALA A 30 -16.00 33.03 -19.08
N ARG A 31 -16.62 33.72 -20.05
CA ARG A 31 -16.28 35.09 -20.40
C ARG A 31 -17.13 36.13 -19.65
N ALA A 32 -17.06 36.14 -18.33
CA ALA A 32 -17.59 37.23 -17.55
C ALA A 32 -16.92 37.36 -16.18
N ASP A 33 -16.25 38.49 -16.03
CA ASP A 33 -15.92 39.23 -14.81
C ASP A 33 -14.84 38.73 -13.83
N GLU A 34 -13.79 39.56 -13.73
CA GLU A 34 -12.73 39.46 -12.72
C GLU A 34 -13.14 40.20 -11.44
N GLY A 35 -13.44 39.49 -10.38
CA GLY A 35 -13.60 40.01 -9.02
C GLY A 35 -12.46 39.58 -8.09
N PRO A 36 -12.14 40.31 -7.01
CA PRO A 36 -10.96 40.03 -6.17
C PRO A 36 -11.12 38.78 -5.31
N ALA A 37 -10.06 38.02 -5.19
CA ALA A 37 -9.98 36.73 -4.51
C ALA A 37 -10.13 36.84 -2.99
N PRO A 38 -10.87 35.94 -2.33
CA PRO A 38 -10.80 35.74 -0.89
C PRO A 38 -9.61 34.87 -0.47
N GLN A 39 -8.86 35.34 0.50
CA GLN A 39 -7.79 34.59 1.15
C GLN A 39 -8.41 33.68 2.21
N GLN A 40 -8.29 32.34 2.06
CA GLN A 40 -8.11 31.37 3.15
C GLN A 40 -8.38 29.94 2.67
N GLU A 41 -7.33 29.30 2.19
CA GLU A 41 -7.21 27.83 2.17
C GLU A 41 -5.75 27.53 2.51
N LYS A 42 -5.43 27.26 3.78
CA LYS A 42 -4.01 27.35 4.17
C LYS A 42 -3.45 26.29 5.11
N GLU A 43 -4.04 25.12 5.34
CA GLU A 43 -3.33 24.17 6.21
C GLU A 43 -2.93 22.83 5.57
N VAL A 44 -3.69 22.24 4.71
CA VAL A 44 -3.31 20.94 4.10
C VAL A 44 -2.50 21.14 2.81
N ASP A 45 -2.92 22.02 1.91
CA ASP A 45 -2.15 22.35 0.71
C ASP A 45 -0.91 23.21 1.03
N ALA A 46 -0.98 24.02 2.08
CA ALA A 46 0.12 24.87 2.52
C ALA A 46 1.32 24.08 3.07
N VAL A 47 1.13 22.93 3.70
CA VAL A 47 2.24 22.11 4.19
C VAL A 47 3.06 21.52 3.04
N VAL A 48 2.40 21.10 1.97
CA VAL A 48 3.10 20.55 0.79
C VAL A 48 3.72 21.64 -0.08
N ILE A 49 3.10 22.82 -0.19
CA ILE A 49 3.54 23.87 -1.13
C ILE A 49 4.34 24.98 -0.44
N THR A 50 4.00 25.38 0.78
CA THR A 50 4.68 26.50 1.47
C THR A 50 5.94 26.11 2.24
N ALA A 51 6.15 24.83 2.50
CA ALA A 51 7.35 24.34 3.16
C ALA A 51 8.61 24.37 2.25
N LEU A 52 8.42 24.43 0.93
CA LEU A 52 9.51 24.40 -0.05
C LEU A 52 9.92 25.82 -0.45
N LYS A 53 10.95 26.36 0.22
CA LYS A 53 11.53 27.64 -0.14
C LYS A 53 12.81 27.44 -0.95
N GLY A 54 12.83 27.98 -2.17
CA GLY A 54 14.00 27.99 -3.05
C GLY A 54 13.79 27.24 -4.35
N HIS A 55 14.50 27.65 -5.39
CA HIS A 55 14.37 27.09 -6.74
C HIS A 55 14.73 25.60 -6.79
N ALA A 56 15.80 25.18 -6.09
CA ALA A 56 16.22 23.79 -6.03
C ALA A 56 15.15 22.88 -5.38
N ALA A 57 14.53 23.32 -4.28
CA ALA A 57 13.48 22.55 -3.61
C ALA A 57 12.23 22.35 -4.48
N ASN A 58 11.90 23.36 -5.33
CA ASN A 58 10.73 23.31 -6.22
C ASN A 58 10.90 22.37 -7.43
N VAL A 59 12.16 22.11 -7.85
CA VAL A 59 12.44 21.23 -8.99
C VAL A 59 12.96 19.86 -8.53
N ALA A 60 13.27 19.71 -7.26
CA ALA A 60 13.68 18.44 -6.66
C ALA A 60 12.57 17.39 -6.79
N PRO A 61 12.89 16.13 -7.18
CA PRO A 61 11.93 15.04 -7.13
C PRO A 61 11.46 14.77 -5.71
N VAL A 62 12.35 14.98 -4.74
CA VAL A 62 12.15 14.79 -3.31
C VAL A 62 12.85 15.92 -2.57
N SER A 63 12.18 16.53 -1.59
CA SER A 63 12.73 17.59 -0.76
C SER A 63 12.24 17.49 0.67
N ALA A 64 12.94 18.16 1.61
CA ALA A 64 12.55 18.26 3.01
C ALA A 64 12.21 19.72 3.38
N SER A 65 11.31 19.89 4.35
CA SER A 65 10.95 21.19 4.91
C SER A 65 12.01 21.68 5.90
N LEU A 66 12.27 23.01 5.92
CA LEU A 66 13.06 23.64 6.98
C LEU A 66 12.41 23.56 8.37
N THR A 67 11.12 23.22 8.43
CA THR A 67 10.38 23.01 9.68
C THR A 67 10.24 21.54 10.05
N ALA A 68 10.88 20.63 9.30
CA ALA A 68 10.86 19.21 9.59
C ALA A 68 11.37 18.93 11.01
N THR A 69 10.73 18.00 11.69
CA THR A 69 11.09 17.53 13.03
C THR A 69 11.57 16.08 13.04
N GLU A 70 11.53 15.47 11.86
CA GLU A 70 12.02 14.13 11.55
C GLU A 70 12.41 14.06 10.07
N PRO A 71 13.13 13.02 9.62
CA PRO A 71 13.50 12.84 8.22
C PRO A 71 12.27 12.79 7.32
N GLN A 72 12.17 13.72 6.40
CA GLN A 72 10.99 13.93 5.57
C GLN A 72 11.34 13.91 4.08
N ALA A 73 10.41 13.43 3.26
CA ALA A 73 10.48 13.46 1.81
C ALA A 73 9.15 13.95 1.23
N VAL A 74 9.14 15.15 0.69
CA VAL A 74 7.98 15.78 0.04
C VAL A 74 8.06 15.55 -1.46
N ILE A 75 7.02 14.99 -2.05
CA ILE A 75 6.89 14.70 -3.49
C ILE A 75 5.66 15.43 -4.01
N THR A 76 5.86 16.39 -4.89
CA THR A 76 4.81 17.27 -5.39
C THR A 76 4.00 16.63 -6.52
N ARG A 77 2.76 17.09 -6.73
CA ARG A 77 1.94 16.71 -7.89
C ARG A 77 2.63 16.97 -9.22
N LYS A 78 3.37 18.09 -9.33
CA LYS A 78 4.14 18.42 -10.53
C LYS A 78 5.12 17.30 -10.87
N PHE A 79 5.89 16.82 -9.89
CA PHE A 79 6.84 15.74 -10.10
C PHE A 79 6.13 14.41 -10.47
N ILE A 80 5.02 14.09 -9.82
CA ILE A 80 4.21 12.90 -10.15
C ILE A 80 3.78 12.95 -11.63
N GLU A 81 3.31 14.10 -12.10
CA GLU A 81 2.87 14.28 -13.48
C GLU A 81 4.03 14.29 -14.49
N GLU A 82 5.20 14.79 -14.13
CA GLU A 82 6.35 14.85 -15.05
C GLU A 82 7.10 13.51 -15.17
N SER A 83 7.19 12.72 -14.10
CA SER A 83 8.17 11.63 -14.03
C SER A 83 7.60 10.27 -13.64
N ALA A 84 6.50 10.20 -12.85
CA ALA A 84 5.94 8.91 -12.46
C ALA A 84 5.17 8.25 -13.62
N PRO A 85 5.10 6.90 -13.68
CA PRO A 85 4.23 6.19 -14.60
C PRO A 85 2.78 6.60 -14.43
N ARG A 86 2.07 6.85 -15.54
CA ARG A 86 0.67 7.32 -15.49
C ARG A 86 -0.28 6.31 -14.90
N VAL A 87 -0.11 5.05 -15.27
CA VAL A 87 -0.87 3.93 -14.71
C VAL A 87 -0.08 3.38 -13.54
N GLY A 88 -0.42 3.79 -12.33
CA GLY A 88 0.31 3.42 -11.12
C GLY A 88 -0.44 3.84 -9.86
N ASP A 89 0.21 3.61 -8.75
CA ASP A 89 -0.21 4.00 -7.41
C ASP A 89 0.94 4.73 -6.68
N TYR A 90 0.75 5.03 -5.40
CA TYR A 90 1.73 5.75 -4.61
C TYR A 90 3.08 5.05 -4.48
N THR A 91 3.17 3.74 -4.66
CA THR A 91 4.43 2.99 -4.52
C THR A 91 5.42 3.35 -5.62
N THR A 92 4.93 3.65 -6.82
CA THR A 92 5.77 4.07 -7.96
C THR A 92 6.33 5.48 -7.77
N THR A 93 5.66 6.30 -6.99
CA THR A 93 6.07 7.66 -6.65
C THR A 93 7.03 7.67 -5.46
N ALA A 94 6.70 6.92 -4.40
CA ALA A 94 7.45 6.89 -3.16
C ALA A 94 8.87 6.30 -3.28
N ILE A 95 9.11 5.48 -4.31
CA ILE A 95 10.37 4.74 -4.46
C ILE A 95 11.61 5.64 -4.58
N LEU A 96 11.48 6.86 -5.07
CA LEU A 96 12.61 7.79 -5.22
C LEU A 96 13.07 8.42 -3.90
N ALA A 97 12.30 8.31 -2.83
CA ALA A 97 12.72 8.81 -1.53
C ALA A 97 13.86 7.97 -0.92
N PRO A 98 14.72 8.57 -0.08
CA PRO A 98 15.76 7.83 0.64
C PRO A 98 15.17 6.68 1.47
N SER A 99 15.91 5.60 1.63
CA SER A 99 15.54 4.39 2.41
C SER A 99 14.29 3.65 1.92
N MET A 100 13.66 4.10 0.84
CA MET A 100 12.54 3.39 0.24
C MET A 100 13.05 2.33 -0.72
N ALA A 101 12.59 1.10 -0.55
CA ALA A 101 12.82 0.03 -1.50
C ALA A 101 11.47 -0.57 -1.91
N THR A 102 11.38 -1.03 -3.14
CA THR A 102 10.15 -1.63 -3.67
C THR A 102 10.44 -3.03 -4.15
N THR A 103 9.54 -3.97 -3.85
CA THR A 103 9.34 -5.12 -4.71
C THR A 103 8.42 -4.65 -5.84
N PRO A 104 8.94 -4.42 -7.05
CA PRO A 104 8.13 -3.89 -8.13
C PRO A 104 6.96 -4.82 -8.45
N ASN A 105 5.89 -4.26 -8.97
CA ASN A 105 4.80 -5.06 -9.52
C ASN A 105 5.36 -5.85 -10.73
N PRO A 106 5.36 -7.19 -10.70
CA PRO A 106 5.96 -8.00 -11.75
C PRO A 106 5.23 -7.88 -13.09
N ASN A 107 4.05 -7.32 -13.10
CA ASN A 107 3.20 -7.17 -14.29
C ASN A 107 3.14 -5.74 -14.85
N GLY A 108 3.98 -4.85 -14.36
CA GLY A 108 3.98 -3.43 -14.73
C GLY A 108 3.14 -2.57 -13.79
N SER A 109 3.18 -1.27 -14.00
CA SER A 109 2.47 -0.31 -13.17
C SER A 109 0.96 -0.49 -13.26
N GLY A 110 0.29 -0.48 -12.10
CA GLY A 110 -1.18 -0.53 -11.98
C GLY A 110 -1.84 -1.86 -12.33
N ALA A 111 -1.09 -2.85 -12.79
CA ALA A 111 -1.69 -4.02 -13.42
C ALA A 111 -2.13 -5.12 -12.42
N THR A 112 -1.55 -5.22 -11.24
CA THR A 112 -1.89 -6.26 -10.26
C THR A 112 -1.58 -5.79 -8.82
N ASP A 113 -1.98 -6.60 -7.84
CA ASP A 113 -1.70 -6.38 -6.43
C ASP A 113 -0.34 -7.00 -6.06
N GLY A 114 0.74 -6.38 -6.43
CA GLY A 114 2.05 -6.97 -6.23
C GLY A 114 3.15 -6.04 -5.73
N ALA A 115 3.02 -4.76 -5.94
CA ALA A 115 4.01 -3.80 -5.44
C ALA A 115 3.94 -3.68 -3.92
N LYS A 116 5.09 -3.83 -3.28
CA LYS A 116 5.27 -3.62 -1.86
C LYS A 116 6.46 -2.70 -1.65
N ILE A 117 6.29 -1.69 -0.81
CA ILE A 117 7.40 -0.83 -0.40
C ILE A 117 7.87 -1.22 0.99
N THR A 118 9.15 -1.00 1.23
CA THR A 118 9.77 -1.08 2.55
C THR A 118 10.44 0.25 2.86
N MET A 119 10.43 0.64 4.12
CA MET A 119 11.02 1.87 4.62
C MET A 119 12.08 1.51 5.67
N ARG A 120 13.37 1.82 5.44
CA ARG A 120 14.47 1.44 6.35
C ARG A 120 14.56 -0.06 6.66
N GLY A 121 13.94 -0.93 5.83
CA GLY A 121 13.80 -2.37 6.06
C GLY A 121 12.53 -2.78 6.80
N PHE A 122 11.74 -1.84 7.32
CA PHE A 122 10.38 -2.11 7.79
C PHE A 122 9.48 -2.48 6.62
N GLN A 123 8.68 -3.52 6.81
CA GLN A 123 7.80 -4.06 5.78
C GLN A 123 6.45 -3.33 5.75
N ASP A 124 5.71 -3.50 4.67
CA ASP A 124 4.31 -3.04 4.60
C ASP A 124 3.50 -3.65 5.75
N GLY A 125 2.81 -2.78 6.50
CA GLY A 125 2.13 -3.11 7.76
C GLY A 125 2.92 -2.72 9.02
N GLU A 126 4.19 -2.31 8.90
CA GLU A 126 5.01 -1.80 10.00
C GLU A 126 5.17 -0.26 9.96
N PHE A 127 4.54 0.39 8.98
CA PHE A 127 4.40 1.84 8.85
C PHE A 127 2.97 2.19 8.41
N ASN A 128 2.52 3.39 8.72
CA ASN A 128 1.20 3.87 8.29
C ASN A 128 1.21 4.35 6.83
N VAL A 129 0.06 4.19 6.18
CA VAL A 129 -0.29 4.96 4.98
C VAL A 129 -1.57 5.73 5.28
N THR A 130 -1.55 7.04 5.05
CA THR A 130 -2.72 7.90 5.27
C THR A 130 -3.22 8.50 3.96
N TYR A 131 -4.48 8.89 3.93
CA TYR A 131 -5.05 9.74 2.87
C TYR A 131 -5.77 10.90 3.52
N ASP A 132 -5.31 12.13 3.28
CA ASP A 132 -5.74 13.34 3.97
C ASP A 132 -5.72 13.22 5.51
N GLY A 133 -4.67 12.56 6.06
CA GLY A 133 -4.48 12.35 7.50
C GLY A 133 -5.28 11.21 8.12
N ILE A 134 -6.07 10.48 7.33
CA ILE A 134 -6.82 9.30 7.77
C ILE A 134 -6.01 8.04 7.45
N ALA A 135 -5.58 7.30 8.46
CA ALA A 135 -4.90 6.02 8.27
C ALA A 135 -5.86 4.97 7.71
N TRP A 136 -5.41 4.20 6.73
CA TRP A 136 -6.18 3.12 6.14
C TRP A 136 -5.32 1.86 5.98
N GLY A 137 -5.93 0.69 5.91
CA GLY A 137 -5.23 -0.58 5.76
C GLY A 137 -6.17 -1.76 5.80
N ASP A 138 -5.62 -2.97 5.61
CA ASP A 138 -6.38 -4.22 5.80
C ASP A 138 -6.62 -4.41 7.31
N THR A 139 -7.81 -4.86 7.65
CA THR A 139 -8.21 -5.07 9.05
C THR A 139 -7.68 -6.37 9.64
N ASN A 140 -7.16 -7.27 8.84
CA ASN A 140 -6.53 -8.52 9.30
C ASN A 140 -5.09 -8.33 9.78
N GLY A 141 -4.43 -7.31 9.26
CA GLY A 141 -3.12 -6.81 9.63
C GLY A 141 -2.92 -5.50 8.87
N PRO A 142 -2.31 -4.46 9.41
CA PRO A 142 -2.33 -3.10 8.87
C PRO A 142 -1.54 -2.93 7.55
N SER A 143 -1.53 -3.95 6.70
CA SER A 143 -0.90 -3.92 5.37
C SER A 143 -1.77 -3.22 4.32
N HIS A 144 -1.14 -2.79 3.24
CA HIS A 144 -1.78 -2.00 2.20
C HIS A 144 -1.80 -2.74 0.87
N HIS A 145 -2.95 -2.70 0.22
CA HIS A 145 -3.13 -3.10 -1.17
C HIS A 145 -3.07 -1.84 -2.03
N SER A 146 -1.86 -1.45 -2.45
CA SER A 146 -1.54 -0.12 -2.97
C SER A 146 -2.45 0.37 -4.11
N ASN A 147 -2.83 -0.51 -5.02
CA ASN A 147 -3.69 -0.19 -6.17
C ASN A 147 -5.20 -0.29 -5.87
N SER A 148 -5.60 -0.56 -4.61
CA SER A 148 -7.00 -0.86 -4.30
C SER A 148 -7.85 0.38 -4.03
N PHE A 149 -7.28 1.43 -3.40
CA PHE A 149 -8.04 2.61 -2.98
C PHE A 149 -7.74 3.85 -3.80
N PHE A 150 -6.48 4.23 -3.97
CA PHE A 150 -6.07 5.54 -4.46
C PHE A 150 -5.14 5.41 -5.66
N PRO A 151 -5.67 5.44 -6.90
CA PRO A 151 -4.83 5.52 -8.09
C PRO A 151 -4.10 6.87 -8.15
N SER A 152 -2.96 6.93 -8.84
CA SER A 152 -2.13 8.14 -8.95
C SER A 152 -2.91 9.36 -9.45
N SER A 153 -4.01 9.17 -10.19
CA SER A 153 -4.87 10.25 -10.69
C SER A 153 -5.57 11.03 -9.58
N THR A 154 -5.76 10.44 -8.38
CA THR A 154 -6.43 11.07 -7.22
C THR A 154 -5.46 11.66 -6.21
N ILE A 155 -4.15 11.51 -6.41
CA ILE A 155 -3.11 11.94 -5.47
C ILE A 155 -2.58 13.32 -5.87
N GLY A 156 -2.74 14.30 -4.99
CA GLY A 156 -2.25 15.67 -5.15
C GLY A 156 -0.79 15.86 -4.71
N GLY A 157 -0.31 14.99 -3.82
CA GLY A 157 1.07 15.00 -3.31
C GLY A 157 1.30 13.84 -2.36
N VAL A 158 2.58 13.59 -2.02
CA VAL A 158 2.97 12.56 -1.07
C VAL A 158 4.01 13.14 -0.12
N VAL A 159 3.84 12.90 1.18
CA VAL A 159 4.86 13.19 2.20
C VAL A 159 5.22 11.88 2.89
N ILE A 160 6.50 11.57 2.90
CA ILE A 160 7.03 10.38 3.56
C ILE A 160 7.82 10.83 4.76
N ASP A 161 7.34 10.48 5.96
CA ASP A 161 8.02 10.74 7.22
C ASP A 161 8.68 9.44 7.68
N ARG A 162 9.99 9.46 7.87
CA ARG A 162 10.81 8.28 8.19
C ARG A 162 11.11 8.20 9.70
N GLY A 163 10.05 8.22 10.50
CA GLY A 163 10.04 8.11 11.94
C GLY A 163 8.64 7.88 12.47
N PRO A 164 8.45 7.56 13.75
CA PRO A 164 7.12 7.32 14.32
C PRO A 164 6.21 8.56 14.35
N GLY A 165 6.69 9.70 13.91
CA GLY A 165 5.94 10.94 13.87
C GLY A 165 5.85 11.65 15.22
N GLN A 166 4.72 12.32 15.41
CA GLN A 166 4.35 13.06 16.60
C GLN A 166 3.13 12.44 17.28
N ALA A 167 2.68 13.01 18.38
CA ALA A 167 1.50 12.52 19.09
C ALA A 167 0.21 12.60 18.25
N THR A 168 0.15 13.50 17.27
CA THR A 168 -0.94 13.72 16.34
C THR A 168 -1.00 12.70 15.19
N ASP A 169 0.05 11.91 14.97
CA ASP A 169 0.10 10.91 13.90
C ASP A 169 -0.57 9.62 14.37
N LEU A 170 -1.80 9.41 13.91
CA LEU A 170 -2.72 8.38 14.35
C LEU A 170 -2.64 7.14 13.46
N GLY A 171 -2.98 5.97 14.00
CA GLY A 171 -3.00 4.71 13.25
C GLY A 171 -2.50 3.53 14.07
N GLN A 172 -2.40 2.35 13.44
CA GLN A 172 -2.10 1.08 14.10
C GLN A 172 -0.62 0.68 14.01
N ALA A 173 0.13 1.23 13.03
CA ALA A 173 1.48 0.81 12.72
C ALA A 173 2.35 2.04 12.39
N ASN A 174 3.20 2.45 13.29
CA ASN A 174 4.06 3.61 13.07
C ASN A 174 5.54 3.38 13.45
N PHE A 175 6.03 2.14 13.30
CA PHE A 175 7.44 1.85 13.58
C PHE A 175 8.40 2.53 12.63
N GLY A 176 8.17 2.30 11.32
CA GLY A 176 9.05 2.74 10.25
C GLY A 176 8.80 4.17 9.81
N GLY A 177 7.63 4.71 10.13
CA GLY A 177 7.20 6.03 9.69
C GLY A 177 5.79 6.06 9.10
N SER A 178 5.57 7.00 8.19
CA SER A 178 4.31 7.12 7.46
C SER A 178 4.50 7.53 6.01
N VAL A 179 3.57 7.09 5.15
CA VAL A 179 3.39 7.58 3.78
C VAL A 179 2.08 8.34 3.74
N ASN A 180 2.14 9.64 3.72
CA ASN A 180 0.98 10.52 3.79
C ASN A 180 0.61 10.97 2.39
N LEU A 181 -0.52 10.47 1.89
CA LEU A 181 -1.09 10.82 0.59
C LEU A 181 -2.07 11.97 0.79
N PHE A 182 -2.03 12.93 -0.09
CA PHE A 182 -2.97 14.04 -0.13
C PHE A 182 -3.86 13.92 -1.36
N SER A 183 -5.14 14.21 -1.22
CA SER A 183 -6.08 14.26 -2.33
C SER A 183 -5.79 15.43 -3.28
N LEU A 184 -6.42 15.41 -4.46
CA LEU A 184 -6.34 16.54 -5.39
C LEU A 184 -6.76 17.84 -4.69
N PRO A 185 -5.99 18.93 -4.86
CA PRO A 185 -6.35 20.23 -4.30
C PRO A 185 -7.63 20.80 -4.97
N PHE A 186 -8.25 21.75 -4.31
CA PHE A 186 -9.22 22.62 -4.95
C PHE A 186 -8.50 23.58 -5.89
N GLU A 187 -9.14 23.92 -6.98
CA GLU A 187 -8.63 24.90 -7.94
C GLU A 187 -9.23 26.27 -7.66
N ASP A 188 -8.46 27.33 -7.95
CA ASP A 188 -8.93 28.72 -7.77
C ASP A 188 -9.87 29.20 -8.90
N LYS A 189 -9.90 28.47 -10.02
CA LYS A 189 -10.69 28.81 -11.22
C LYS A 189 -11.33 27.56 -11.80
N LEU A 190 -12.39 27.79 -12.60
CA LEU A 190 -12.97 26.73 -13.42
C LEU A 190 -11.88 26.12 -14.30
N SER A 191 -11.72 24.83 -14.22
CA SER A 191 -10.76 24.08 -15.03
C SER A 191 -11.30 22.72 -15.46
N ALA A 192 -10.88 22.28 -16.62
CA ALA A 192 -11.19 20.96 -17.17
C ALA A 192 -9.92 20.36 -17.77
N ARG A 193 -9.60 19.16 -17.36
CA ARG A 193 -8.42 18.42 -17.84
C ARG A 193 -8.81 17.05 -18.35
N GLN A 194 -8.38 16.73 -19.57
CA GLN A 194 -8.48 15.40 -20.15
C GLN A 194 -7.08 14.85 -20.39
N THR A 195 -6.81 13.66 -19.89
CA THR A 195 -5.55 12.95 -20.10
C THR A 195 -5.82 11.59 -20.71
N LEU A 196 -5.13 11.29 -21.81
CA LEU A 196 -5.21 10.01 -22.51
C LEU A 196 -3.82 9.42 -22.58
N THR A 197 -3.65 8.18 -22.11
CA THR A 197 -2.36 7.46 -22.12
C THR A 197 -2.50 6.16 -22.88
N LEU A 198 -1.58 5.94 -23.80
CA LEU A 198 -1.38 4.65 -24.50
C LEU A 198 0.00 4.12 -24.16
N GLY A 199 0.14 2.81 -24.02
CA GLY A 199 1.43 2.24 -23.64
C GLY A 199 1.62 0.79 -24.08
N SER A 200 2.80 0.28 -23.81
CA SER A 200 3.16 -1.12 -24.01
C SER A 200 2.14 -2.04 -23.35
N PHE A 201 2.05 -3.27 -23.84
CA PHE A 201 1.15 -4.31 -23.31
C PHE A 201 -0.34 -3.95 -23.40
N GLY A 202 -0.73 -3.25 -24.47
CA GLY A 202 -2.12 -2.83 -24.68
C GLY A 202 -2.64 -1.86 -23.60
N THR A 203 -1.74 -1.16 -22.90
CA THR A 203 -2.12 -0.21 -21.84
C THR A 203 -2.84 0.99 -22.42
N GLN A 204 -4.01 1.30 -21.87
CA GLN A 204 -4.84 2.44 -22.19
C GLN A 204 -5.38 3.04 -20.89
N GLN A 205 -5.33 4.35 -20.76
CA GLN A 205 -5.93 5.05 -19.63
C GLN A 205 -6.55 6.36 -20.11
N ALA A 206 -7.72 6.68 -19.55
CA ALA A 206 -8.36 7.97 -19.68
C ALA A 206 -8.61 8.54 -18.28
N VAL A 207 -8.25 9.82 -18.09
CA VAL A 207 -8.51 10.56 -16.84
C VAL A 207 -9.16 11.90 -17.19
N THR A 208 -10.33 12.16 -16.61
CA THR A 208 -11.03 13.45 -16.71
C THR A 208 -11.05 14.09 -15.34
N THR A 209 -10.54 15.32 -15.22
CA THR A 209 -10.63 16.11 -14.00
C THR A 209 -11.38 17.40 -14.29
N LEU A 210 -12.38 17.72 -13.48
CA LEU A 210 -13.16 18.93 -13.55
C LEU A 210 -13.11 19.63 -12.20
N ALA A 211 -12.81 20.91 -12.18
CA ALA A 211 -12.84 21.72 -10.97
C ALA A 211 -13.62 23.00 -11.25
N THR A 212 -14.46 23.41 -10.33
CA THR A 212 -15.32 24.59 -10.52
C THR A 212 -14.62 25.89 -10.16
N GLY A 213 -13.58 25.85 -9.36
CA GLY A 213 -13.19 26.99 -8.56
C GLY A 213 -14.30 27.39 -7.56
N PRO A 214 -14.13 28.46 -6.80
CA PRO A 214 -15.16 28.97 -5.92
C PRO A 214 -16.39 29.44 -6.72
N ILE A 215 -17.57 28.93 -6.39
CA ILE A 215 -18.83 29.30 -7.05
C ILE A 215 -19.51 30.42 -6.24
N ASP A 216 -19.48 31.65 -6.71
CA ASP A 216 -20.00 32.83 -6.00
C ASP A 216 -21.47 32.68 -5.62
N ARG A 217 -22.32 32.18 -6.53
CA ARG A 217 -23.74 31.91 -6.27
C ARG A 217 -23.99 30.94 -5.13
N LEU A 218 -23.02 30.09 -4.82
CA LEU A 218 -23.04 29.13 -3.72
C LEU A 218 -22.11 29.53 -2.56
N LYS A 219 -21.83 30.84 -2.46
CA LYS A 219 -20.99 31.42 -1.39
C LYS A 219 -19.59 30.80 -1.30
N GLY A 220 -18.96 30.52 -2.43
CA GLY A 220 -17.60 30.02 -2.50
C GLY A 220 -17.46 28.47 -2.42
N VAL A 221 -18.56 27.74 -2.57
CA VAL A 221 -18.48 26.27 -2.71
C VAL A 221 -17.56 25.91 -3.88
N ASN A 222 -16.61 25.02 -3.64
CA ASN A 222 -15.65 24.53 -4.63
C ASN A 222 -15.81 23.02 -4.80
N VAL A 223 -15.79 22.53 -6.05
CA VAL A 223 -15.98 21.10 -6.36
C VAL A 223 -14.85 20.63 -7.27
N THR A 224 -14.21 19.51 -6.90
CA THR A 224 -13.27 18.79 -7.76
C THR A 224 -13.81 17.39 -8.03
N LEU A 225 -13.89 17.02 -9.32
CA LEU A 225 -14.30 15.72 -9.81
C LEU A 225 -13.12 15.08 -10.55
N ASN A 226 -12.90 13.79 -10.34
CA ASN A 226 -11.92 13.03 -11.12
C ASN A 226 -12.52 11.67 -11.49
N PHE A 227 -12.45 11.32 -12.76
CA PHE A 227 -12.87 10.02 -13.30
C PHE A 227 -11.68 9.41 -14.02
N MET A 228 -11.37 8.17 -13.70
CA MET A 228 -10.31 7.41 -14.33
C MET A 228 -10.83 6.05 -14.77
N GLU A 229 -10.46 5.63 -15.98
CA GLU A 229 -10.63 4.27 -16.46
C GLU A 229 -9.31 3.82 -17.07
N TYR A 230 -8.93 2.55 -16.83
CA TYR A 230 -7.74 1.97 -17.42
C TYR A 230 -7.95 0.51 -17.80
N LYS A 231 -7.12 0.06 -18.74
CA LYS A 231 -7.01 -1.33 -19.17
C LYS A 231 -5.58 -1.61 -19.60
N THR A 232 -5.11 -2.82 -19.33
CA THR A 232 -3.80 -3.32 -19.82
C THR A 232 -3.86 -4.85 -19.98
N ASP A 233 -3.12 -5.39 -20.94
CA ASP A 233 -2.91 -6.84 -21.05
C ASP A 233 -1.82 -7.34 -20.06
N GLY A 234 -1.04 -6.41 -19.47
CA GLY A 234 0.04 -6.70 -18.54
C GLY A 234 1.33 -7.20 -19.21
N TYR A 235 2.46 -7.07 -18.51
CA TYR A 235 3.75 -7.58 -18.97
C TYR A 235 3.82 -9.11 -19.00
N LEU A 236 3.27 -9.73 -17.95
CA LEU A 236 3.22 -11.18 -17.81
C LEU A 236 2.12 -11.79 -18.70
N THR A 237 2.32 -13.04 -19.14
CA THR A 237 1.38 -13.72 -20.03
C THR A 237 0.00 -13.86 -19.38
N ASN A 238 -1.04 -13.47 -20.13
CA ASN A 238 -2.45 -13.58 -19.76
C ASN A 238 -2.82 -12.95 -18.40
N SER A 239 -2.06 -11.97 -17.95
CA SER A 239 -2.18 -11.31 -16.64
C SER A 239 -2.73 -9.88 -16.75
N GLY A 240 -3.68 -9.65 -17.64
CA GLY A 240 -4.31 -8.35 -17.83
C GLY A 240 -5.01 -7.80 -16.60
N SER A 241 -5.28 -6.50 -16.64
CA SER A 241 -6.02 -5.79 -15.60
C SER A 241 -6.89 -4.70 -16.20
N ASP A 242 -8.03 -4.43 -15.60
CA ASP A 242 -8.90 -3.31 -15.93
C ASP A 242 -9.55 -2.73 -14.67
N GLY A 243 -9.87 -1.45 -14.72
CA GLY A 243 -10.52 -0.80 -13.58
C GLY A 243 -10.92 0.64 -13.85
N TYR A 244 -11.66 1.19 -12.90
CA TYR A 244 -12.07 2.59 -12.92
C TYR A 244 -12.04 3.18 -11.51
N ASN A 245 -11.94 4.51 -11.45
CA ASN A 245 -12.09 5.27 -10.22
C ASN A 245 -13.02 6.46 -10.43
N GLN A 246 -13.82 6.73 -9.42
CA GLN A 246 -14.70 7.91 -9.32
C GLN A 246 -14.33 8.65 -8.06
N PHE A 247 -14.07 9.94 -8.17
CA PHE A 247 -13.66 10.80 -7.08
C PHE A 247 -14.44 12.10 -7.11
N ILE A 248 -14.92 12.52 -5.95
CA ILE A 248 -15.54 13.82 -5.73
C ILE A 248 -15.03 14.43 -4.43
N LYS A 249 -14.62 15.69 -4.47
CA LYS A 249 -14.27 16.51 -3.30
C LYS A 249 -15.04 17.82 -3.38
N VAL A 250 -15.66 18.20 -2.26
CA VAL A 250 -16.47 19.41 -2.13
C VAL A 250 -15.98 20.20 -0.93
N GLY A 251 -15.65 21.47 -1.13
CA GLY A 251 -15.36 22.45 -0.08
C GLY A 251 -16.51 23.45 0.02
N ALA A 252 -16.99 23.69 1.23
CA ALA A 252 -18.11 24.61 1.47
C ALA A 252 -17.80 25.53 2.65
N PRO A 253 -17.48 26.82 2.40
CA PRO A 253 -17.40 27.81 3.47
C PRO A 253 -18.76 27.95 4.18
N LEU A 254 -18.77 27.91 5.51
CA LEU A 254 -19.94 28.07 6.36
C LEU A 254 -19.82 29.37 7.18
N GLY A 255 -20.06 30.48 6.52
CA GLY A 255 -19.75 31.82 7.05
C GLY A 255 -18.25 32.09 7.02
N ASP A 256 -17.78 33.01 7.87
CA ASP A 256 -16.41 33.53 7.81
C ASP A 256 -15.39 32.68 8.61
N LYS A 257 -15.87 31.77 9.46
CA LYS A 257 -15.03 31.07 10.44
C LYS A 257 -15.02 29.54 10.27
N TRP A 258 -15.90 29.01 9.46
CA TRP A 258 -16.08 27.55 9.34
C TRP A 258 -15.95 27.09 7.89
N ASN A 259 -15.38 25.92 7.73
CA ASN A 259 -15.28 25.25 6.44
C ASN A 259 -15.69 23.78 6.57
N LEU A 260 -16.46 23.29 5.62
CA LEU A 260 -16.84 21.87 5.51
C LEU A 260 -16.20 21.30 4.26
N THR A 261 -15.40 20.23 4.43
CA THR A 261 -14.87 19.45 3.31
C THR A 261 -15.53 18.06 3.31
N ALA A 262 -16.05 17.66 2.17
CA ALA A 262 -16.55 16.30 1.93
C ALA A 262 -15.74 15.67 0.80
N LEU A 263 -15.31 14.43 0.99
CA LEU A 263 -14.64 13.63 -0.02
C LEU A 263 -15.26 12.25 -0.11
N TYR A 264 -15.43 11.75 -1.33
CA TYR A 264 -15.79 10.38 -1.61
C TYR A 264 -15.02 9.86 -2.83
N THR A 265 -14.50 8.64 -2.73
CA THR A 265 -13.90 7.93 -3.86
C THR A 265 -14.31 6.47 -3.88
N HIS A 266 -14.63 5.98 -5.08
CA HIS A 266 -14.91 4.57 -5.36
C HIS A 266 -13.91 4.05 -6.38
N ASN A 267 -13.21 2.97 -6.06
CA ASN A 267 -12.28 2.32 -6.96
C ASN A 267 -12.69 0.87 -7.20
N TYR A 268 -12.67 0.45 -8.44
CA TYR A 268 -12.93 -0.92 -8.87
C TYR A 268 -11.83 -1.40 -9.79
N ASN A 269 -11.31 -2.59 -9.52
CA ASN A 269 -10.36 -3.23 -10.42
C ASN A 269 -10.57 -4.75 -10.50
N THR A 270 -10.25 -5.30 -11.69
CA THR A 270 -10.13 -6.73 -11.94
C THR A 270 -8.73 -6.99 -12.47
N TYR A 271 -8.07 -8.01 -11.95
CA TYR A 271 -6.78 -8.44 -12.48
C TYR A 271 -6.66 -9.97 -12.48
N TYR A 272 -5.86 -10.48 -13.41
CA TYR A 272 -5.62 -11.91 -13.59
C TYR A 272 -4.25 -12.28 -13.00
N GLN A 273 -4.28 -13.03 -11.92
CA GLN A 273 -3.10 -13.47 -11.18
C GLN A 273 -3.46 -14.66 -10.28
N GLY A 274 -2.57 -15.63 -10.15
CA GLY A 274 -2.73 -16.70 -9.18
C GLY A 274 -2.56 -16.22 -7.75
N ASP A 275 -3.52 -16.45 -6.88
CA ASP A 275 -3.45 -16.09 -5.45
C ASP A 275 -2.51 -17.03 -4.69
N ALA A 276 -2.46 -18.32 -5.08
CA ALA A 276 -1.56 -19.30 -4.49
C ALA A 276 -0.07 -19.03 -4.84
N SER A 277 0.18 -18.57 -6.05
CA SER A 277 1.51 -18.11 -6.48
C SER A 277 1.36 -16.99 -7.49
N SER A 278 1.90 -15.83 -7.18
CA SER A 278 1.94 -14.67 -8.08
C SER A 278 3.13 -14.68 -9.05
N ALA A 279 4.06 -15.62 -8.90
CA ALA A 279 5.25 -15.77 -9.76
C ALA A 279 5.39 -17.22 -10.21
N ALA A 280 5.89 -17.41 -11.43
CA ALA A 280 6.20 -18.72 -11.98
C ALA A 280 7.36 -19.39 -11.23
N THR A 281 7.34 -20.73 -11.20
CA THR A 281 8.49 -21.50 -10.72
C THR A 281 9.64 -21.43 -11.73
N VAL A 282 10.87 -21.73 -11.28
CA VAL A 282 12.04 -21.87 -12.17
C VAL A 282 11.74 -22.85 -13.28
N ALA A 283 11.15 -24.01 -12.97
CA ALA A 283 10.79 -25.00 -13.99
C ALA A 283 9.81 -24.44 -15.03
N GLN A 284 8.81 -23.67 -14.62
CA GLN A 284 7.89 -23.00 -15.55
C GLN A 284 8.62 -21.90 -16.38
N THR A 285 9.52 -21.15 -15.73
CA THR A 285 10.29 -20.11 -16.39
C THR A 285 11.24 -20.68 -17.45
N GLU A 286 11.87 -21.82 -17.19
CA GLU A 286 12.72 -22.53 -18.16
C GLU A 286 11.92 -23.06 -19.37
N LEU A 287 10.65 -23.48 -19.11
CA LEU A 287 9.80 -24.01 -20.16
C LEU A 287 9.10 -22.93 -20.99
N TYR A 288 8.62 -21.87 -20.35
CA TYR A 288 7.73 -20.87 -20.97
C TYR A 288 8.33 -19.46 -21.05
N GLY A 289 9.53 -19.24 -20.48
CA GLY A 289 10.23 -17.96 -20.42
C GLY A 289 9.86 -17.11 -19.20
N LYS A 290 10.69 -16.09 -18.91
CA LYS A 290 10.59 -15.21 -17.73
C LYS A 290 9.28 -14.42 -17.63
N ARG A 291 8.54 -14.28 -18.72
CA ARG A 291 7.25 -13.57 -18.76
C ARG A 291 6.06 -14.48 -18.46
N PHE A 292 6.29 -15.76 -18.23
CA PHE A 292 5.20 -16.69 -17.95
C PHE A 292 4.54 -16.39 -16.61
N ALA A 293 3.21 -16.38 -16.59
CA ALA A 293 2.39 -16.33 -15.38
C ALA A 293 1.14 -17.18 -15.52
N LEU A 294 0.31 -16.91 -16.52
CA LEU A 294 -0.94 -17.61 -16.76
C LEU A 294 -1.03 -18.16 -18.19
N SER A 295 -1.86 -19.19 -18.34
CA SER A 295 -2.15 -19.89 -19.59
C SER A 295 -3.55 -19.53 -20.12
N ASN A 296 -3.78 -19.79 -21.42
CA ASN A 296 -5.11 -19.81 -22.03
C ASN A 296 -5.71 -21.23 -22.11
N ASP A 297 -4.99 -22.25 -21.62
CA ASP A 297 -5.43 -23.64 -21.65
C ASP A 297 -6.30 -23.95 -20.40
N PRO A 298 -7.61 -24.22 -20.56
CA PRO A 298 -8.53 -24.52 -19.47
C PRO A 298 -8.27 -25.87 -18.78
N THR A 299 -7.39 -26.70 -19.29
CA THR A 299 -7.00 -27.97 -18.66
C THR A 299 -5.91 -27.77 -17.60
N LEU A 300 -5.27 -26.62 -17.56
CA LEU A 300 -4.18 -26.27 -16.65
C LEU A 300 -4.67 -25.44 -15.44
N GLN A 301 -4.02 -25.62 -14.30
CA GLN A 301 -4.26 -24.78 -13.12
C GLN A 301 -3.86 -23.31 -13.35
N THR A 302 -2.91 -23.05 -14.22
CA THR A 302 -2.51 -21.70 -14.63
C THR A 302 -3.49 -21.01 -15.57
N TYR A 303 -4.59 -21.65 -15.97
CA TYR A 303 -5.58 -21.01 -16.84
C TYR A 303 -6.09 -19.69 -16.25
N LYS A 304 -6.05 -18.60 -17.04
CA LYS A 304 -6.45 -17.26 -16.56
C LYS A 304 -7.90 -17.20 -16.06
N GLY A 305 -8.79 -18.03 -16.61
CA GLY A 305 -10.19 -18.10 -16.18
C GLY A 305 -10.38 -18.66 -14.78
N TYR A 306 -9.36 -19.31 -14.21
CA TYR A 306 -9.35 -19.84 -12.85
C TYR A 306 -8.56 -18.95 -11.87
N ASN A 307 -7.88 -17.90 -12.35
CA ASN A 307 -6.96 -17.10 -11.57
C ASN A 307 -7.25 -15.62 -11.78
N PHE A 308 -8.20 -15.08 -11.04
CA PHE A 308 -8.53 -13.67 -11.09
C PHE A 308 -9.03 -13.15 -9.75
N THR A 309 -8.85 -11.85 -9.55
CA THR A 309 -9.35 -11.12 -8.39
C THR A 309 -10.15 -9.91 -8.85
N ARG A 310 -11.28 -9.67 -8.19
CA ARG A 310 -12.09 -8.45 -8.30
C ARG A 310 -12.09 -7.74 -6.98
N LYS A 311 -11.74 -6.45 -6.99
CA LYS A 311 -11.75 -5.59 -5.81
C LYS A 311 -12.68 -4.42 -6.05
N SER A 312 -13.40 -4.04 -5.00
CA SER A 312 -14.19 -2.83 -4.94
C SER A 312 -13.93 -2.16 -3.60
N THR A 313 -13.61 -0.88 -3.62
CA THR A 313 -13.32 -0.10 -2.42
C THR A 313 -14.05 1.22 -2.46
N GLU A 314 -14.44 1.68 -1.29
CA GLU A 314 -15.01 3.01 -1.08
C GLU A 314 -14.26 3.68 0.06
N PHE A 315 -14.04 4.98 -0.06
CA PHE A 315 -13.44 5.79 0.99
C PHE A 315 -14.09 7.16 0.98
N GLY A 316 -14.46 7.65 2.15
CA GLY A 316 -15.06 8.98 2.26
C GLY A 316 -14.93 9.57 3.64
N TYR A 317 -14.96 10.90 3.70
CA TYR A 317 -14.97 11.63 4.95
C TYR A 317 -15.78 12.92 4.84
N LEU A 318 -16.20 13.41 6.00
CA LEU A 318 -16.69 14.76 6.24
C LEU A 318 -15.78 15.42 7.26
N ARG A 319 -15.20 16.58 6.92
CA ARG A 319 -14.32 17.35 7.78
C ARG A 319 -14.90 18.72 8.03
N LEU A 320 -15.17 19.04 9.27
CA LEU A 320 -15.56 20.36 9.71
C LEU A 320 -14.40 21.02 10.44
N GLU A 321 -14.01 22.19 9.98
CA GLU A 321 -12.92 22.99 10.56
C GLU A 321 -13.44 24.38 10.88
N GLY A 322 -13.00 24.96 12.00
CA GLY A 322 -13.44 26.31 12.32
C GLY A 322 -12.79 26.90 13.56
N GLU A 323 -12.95 28.19 13.69
CA GLU A 323 -12.51 28.97 14.84
C GLU A 323 -13.64 29.09 15.87
N LEU A 324 -13.43 28.52 17.07
CA LEU A 324 -14.37 28.63 18.21
C LEU A 324 -14.25 29.95 18.94
N ALA A 325 -13.01 30.44 19.10
CA ALA A 325 -12.65 31.71 19.74
C ALA A 325 -11.28 32.12 19.23
N GLU A 326 -10.88 33.35 19.51
CA GLU A 326 -9.56 33.87 19.13
C GLU A 326 -8.42 32.91 19.53
N GLY A 327 -7.67 32.44 18.55
CA GLY A 327 -6.59 31.48 18.70
C GLY A 327 -7.01 30.08 19.17
N LEU A 328 -8.33 29.72 19.13
CA LEU A 328 -8.84 28.41 19.41
C LEU A 328 -9.60 27.86 18.20
N SER A 329 -9.03 26.89 17.52
CA SER A 329 -9.67 26.18 16.41
C SER A 329 -10.04 24.74 16.75
N VAL A 330 -11.00 24.21 16.00
CA VAL A 330 -11.42 22.82 16.08
C VAL A 330 -11.45 22.22 14.67
N GLN A 331 -11.04 20.97 14.58
CA GLN A 331 -11.22 20.13 13.41
C GLN A 331 -11.88 18.82 13.84
N ASN A 332 -12.97 18.43 13.16
CA ASN A 332 -13.58 17.13 13.32
C ASN A 332 -13.66 16.44 11.97
N THR A 333 -13.19 15.21 11.88
CA THR A 333 -13.20 14.39 10.67
C THR A 333 -13.89 13.06 10.93
N ALA A 334 -15.13 12.92 10.46
CA ALA A 334 -15.86 11.66 10.45
C ALA A 334 -15.60 10.93 9.13
N TYR A 335 -15.21 9.66 9.18
CA TYR A 335 -14.81 8.91 7.98
C TYR A 335 -15.33 7.47 7.97
N GLU A 336 -15.39 6.93 6.77
CA GLU A 336 -15.66 5.52 6.54
C GLU A 336 -14.90 5.03 5.32
N TYR A 337 -14.37 3.81 5.41
CA TYR A 337 -13.91 3.10 4.24
C TYR A 337 -14.34 1.63 4.23
N TRP A 338 -14.53 1.11 3.04
CA TRP A 338 -14.99 -0.23 2.79
C TRP A 338 -14.17 -0.92 1.71
N TYR A 339 -13.95 -2.21 1.88
CA TYR A 339 -13.20 -3.06 0.97
C TYR A 339 -13.91 -4.36 0.73
N SER A 340 -13.95 -4.80 -0.52
CA SER A 340 -14.43 -6.12 -0.90
C SER A 340 -13.51 -6.73 -1.94
N ASN A 341 -13.05 -7.94 -1.67
CA ASN A 341 -12.24 -8.74 -2.55
C ASN A 341 -12.94 -10.07 -2.82
N LYS A 342 -13.02 -10.49 -4.08
CA LYS A 342 -13.48 -11.81 -4.52
C LYS A 342 -12.44 -12.39 -5.46
N THR A 343 -11.81 -13.49 -5.04
CA THR A 343 -10.74 -14.17 -5.78
C THR A 343 -11.19 -15.59 -6.14
N LEU A 344 -11.03 -15.99 -7.40
CA LEU A 344 -10.94 -17.39 -7.81
C LEU A 344 -9.46 -17.70 -8.06
N SER A 345 -8.96 -18.78 -7.50
CA SER A 345 -7.58 -19.21 -7.74
C SER A 345 -7.47 -20.73 -7.78
N ALA A 346 -6.56 -21.22 -8.62
CA ALA A 346 -6.08 -22.59 -8.53
C ALA A 346 -5.31 -22.80 -7.23
N ALA A 347 -5.33 -24.04 -6.73
CA ALA A 347 -4.64 -24.38 -5.47
C ALA A 347 -3.12 -24.46 -5.64
N ASN A 348 -2.62 -24.77 -6.83
CA ASN A 348 -1.19 -24.91 -7.10
C ASN A 348 -0.83 -24.55 -8.55
N ASN A 349 -0.58 -23.29 -8.81
CA ASN A 349 -0.16 -22.80 -10.12
C ASN A 349 1.21 -23.34 -10.59
N GLY A 350 2.06 -23.81 -9.65
CA GLY A 350 3.37 -24.38 -9.97
C GLY A 350 3.33 -25.83 -10.48
N ALA A 351 2.20 -26.53 -10.32
CA ALA A 351 2.10 -27.94 -10.67
C ALA A 351 2.19 -28.22 -12.18
N ASP A 352 1.78 -27.26 -13.02
CA ASP A 352 1.71 -27.47 -14.47
C ASP A 352 3.07 -27.74 -15.13
N ALA A 353 4.16 -27.21 -14.57
CA ALA A 353 5.51 -27.45 -15.11
C ALA A 353 6.01 -28.88 -14.93
N SER A 354 5.56 -29.56 -13.88
CA SER A 354 5.98 -30.93 -13.56
C SER A 354 5.12 -32.02 -14.23
N LEU A 355 3.95 -31.64 -14.75
CA LEU A 355 2.93 -32.57 -15.20
C LEU A 355 2.90 -32.78 -16.73
N GLY A 356 3.70 -32.05 -17.52
CA GLY A 356 3.73 -32.22 -18.96
C GLY A 356 2.34 -32.19 -19.59
N ALA A 357 1.49 -31.23 -19.20
CA ALA A 357 0.12 -31.04 -19.68
C ALA A 357 -0.92 -32.09 -19.26
N THR A 358 -0.63 -33.00 -18.35
CA THR A 358 -1.59 -34.00 -17.88
C THR A 358 -2.25 -33.69 -16.54
N ALA A 359 -2.63 -32.43 -16.34
CA ALA A 359 -3.33 -31.97 -15.12
C ALA A 359 -4.65 -32.72 -14.82
N LEU A 360 -5.21 -33.40 -15.81
CA LEU A 360 -6.44 -34.18 -15.71
C LEU A 360 -6.20 -35.69 -15.49
N ALA A 361 -5.02 -36.08 -14.98
CA ALA A 361 -4.72 -37.49 -14.70
C ALA A 361 -5.80 -38.12 -13.79
N PRO A 362 -6.22 -39.39 -14.05
CA PRO A 362 -7.28 -40.06 -13.29
C PRO A 362 -7.08 -40.13 -11.78
N ALA A 363 -5.85 -39.92 -11.30
CA ALA A 363 -5.51 -39.88 -9.87
C ALA A 363 -6.14 -38.71 -9.09
N ASN A 364 -6.62 -37.68 -9.77
CA ASN A 364 -7.23 -36.50 -9.14
C ASN A 364 -8.76 -36.61 -9.00
N LYS A 365 -9.30 -37.80 -9.10
CA LYS A 365 -10.75 -38.04 -8.91
C LYS A 365 -11.07 -38.12 -7.42
N VAL A 366 -11.85 -37.16 -6.93
CA VAL A 366 -12.51 -37.21 -5.63
C VAL A 366 -13.95 -37.63 -5.83
N ILE A 367 -14.41 -38.56 -5.02
CA ILE A 367 -15.79 -39.05 -5.14
C ILE A 367 -16.65 -38.28 -4.14
N LEU A 368 -17.80 -37.74 -4.56
CA LEU A 368 -18.75 -36.99 -3.73
C LEU A 368 -20.06 -37.78 -3.54
N THR A 369 -20.39 -38.22 -2.32
CA THR A 369 -21.79 -38.57 -1.97
C THR A 369 -22.36 -37.51 -1.01
N PRO A 370 -23.67 -37.23 -1.10
CA PRO A 370 -24.29 -36.24 -0.19
C PRO A 370 -24.07 -36.58 1.31
N ALA A 371 -23.92 -37.81 1.67
CA ALA A 371 -23.64 -38.28 3.04
C ALA A 371 -22.24 -37.94 3.54
N ALA A 372 -21.29 -37.71 2.64
CA ALA A 372 -19.93 -37.37 3.00
C ALA A 372 -19.74 -35.84 3.17
N ALA A 373 -20.69 -35.04 2.70
CA ALA A 373 -20.64 -33.60 2.89
C ALA A 373 -20.82 -33.19 4.37
N TYR A 374 -21.46 -34.08 5.16
CA TYR A 374 -21.80 -33.84 6.57
C TYR A 374 -21.58 -35.09 7.39
N PRO A 375 -20.35 -35.47 7.72
CA PRO A 375 -20.09 -36.67 8.48
C PRO A 375 -20.67 -36.57 9.89
N ALA A 376 -21.64 -37.42 10.20
CA ALA A 376 -22.04 -37.68 11.56
C ALA A 376 -20.89 -38.43 12.25
N GLY A 377 -20.17 -37.79 13.16
CA GLY A 377 -19.14 -38.44 13.94
C GLY A 377 -17.76 -38.63 13.30
N GLY A 378 -17.39 -37.89 12.27
CA GLY A 378 -16.01 -37.78 11.77
C GLY A 378 -15.36 -39.03 11.17
N ALA A 379 -15.94 -40.19 11.26
CA ALA A 379 -15.44 -41.42 10.67
C ALA A 379 -16.30 -41.76 9.43
N GLY A 380 -15.74 -41.77 8.26
CA GLY A 380 -16.44 -42.18 7.04
C GLY A 380 -16.47 -41.16 5.95
N TYR A 381 -15.62 -40.18 6.05
CA TYR A 381 -15.48 -39.21 5.00
C TYR A 381 -14.86 -39.81 3.76
N ALA A 382 -15.64 -39.81 2.75
CA ALA A 382 -15.28 -39.71 1.35
C ALA A 382 -14.20 -40.61 0.78
N SER A 383 -14.14 -41.86 1.14
CA SER A 383 -13.50 -42.84 0.25
C SER A 383 -14.32 -43.12 -1.04
N SER A 384 -15.55 -42.57 -1.11
CA SER A 384 -16.52 -42.94 -2.14
C SER A 384 -16.91 -41.87 -3.19
N LEU A 385 -16.38 -40.65 -3.11
CA LEU A 385 -16.78 -39.60 -4.02
C LEU A 385 -15.64 -39.10 -4.90
N LYS A 386 -15.72 -39.34 -6.20
CA LYS A 386 -14.65 -38.94 -7.13
C LYS A 386 -15.17 -37.88 -8.09
N VAL A 387 -14.63 -36.70 -8.02
CA VAL A 387 -14.76 -35.67 -9.04
C VAL A 387 -13.46 -35.62 -9.81
N ASN A 388 -13.52 -35.61 -11.13
CA ASN A 388 -12.39 -35.21 -11.95
C ASN A 388 -12.17 -33.77 -11.73
N GLY A 389 -11.10 -33.38 -10.97
CA GLY A 389 -11.04 -32.02 -10.56
C GLY A 389 -9.69 -31.39 -10.62
N LEU A 390 -9.69 -30.16 -11.10
CA LEU A 390 -8.63 -29.21 -10.86
C LEU A 390 -8.92 -28.51 -9.53
N PRO A 391 -8.04 -28.66 -8.51
CA PRO A 391 -8.26 -28.04 -7.21
C PRO A 391 -8.11 -26.52 -7.28
N GLY A 392 -9.06 -25.85 -6.71
CA GLY A 392 -9.06 -24.40 -6.58
C GLY A 392 -9.96 -23.93 -5.45
N TYR A 393 -10.13 -22.63 -5.34
CA TYR A 393 -10.96 -22.04 -4.29
C TYR A 393 -11.51 -20.68 -4.67
N TRP A 394 -12.65 -20.36 -4.09
CA TRP A 394 -13.16 -19.01 -3.94
C TRP A 394 -12.74 -18.43 -2.61
N LYS A 395 -12.11 -17.25 -2.64
CA LYS A 395 -11.76 -16.47 -1.44
C LYS A 395 -12.52 -15.16 -1.46
N ARG A 396 -13.05 -14.76 -0.31
CA ARG A 396 -13.67 -13.46 -0.08
C ARG A 396 -13.05 -12.81 1.15
N ASN A 397 -12.78 -11.53 1.02
CA ASN A 397 -12.40 -10.67 2.14
C ASN A 397 -13.21 -9.38 2.04
N LYS A 398 -13.93 -9.03 3.12
CA LYS A 398 -14.70 -7.79 3.21
C LYS A 398 -14.43 -7.16 4.54
N TYR A 399 -14.16 -5.86 4.54
CA TYR A 399 -14.10 -5.12 5.78
C TYR A 399 -14.70 -3.73 5.61
N ARG A 400 -15.13 -3.17 6.73
CA ARG A 400 -15.68 -1.83 6.88
C ARG A 400 -15.10 -1.21 8.11
N VAL A 401 -14.54 -0.01 7.95
CA VAL A 401 -13.96 0.77 9.03
C VAL A 401 -14.69 2.10 9.10
N ARG A 402 -15.05 2.54 10.30
CA ARG A 402 -15.65 3.82 10.60
C ARG A 402 -14.88 4.49 11.71
N GLY A 403 -14.62 5.77 11.56
CA GLY A 403 -13.89 6.51 12.58
C GLY A 403 -14.27 7.97 12.64
N ASP A 404 -13.78 8.57 13.70
CA ASP A 404 -13.89 10.00 13.96
C ASP A 404 -12.60 10.50 14.59
N ILE A 405 -12.08 11.63 14.11
CA ILE A 405 -10.91 12.32 14.63
C ILE A 405 -11.35 13.72 15.04
N LEU A 406 -11.26 14.01 16.34
CA LEU A 406 -11.53 15.33 16.89
C LEU A 406 -10.21 15.95 17.36
N LYS A 407 -9.92 17.17 16.93
CA LYS A 407 -8.71 17.92 17.26
C LYS A 407 -9.05 19.36 17.65
N PHE A 408 -8.42 19.88 18.69
CA PHE A 408 -8.45 21.27 19.10
C PHE A 408 -7.04 21.83 19.09
N ASP A 409 -6.85 22.98 18.48
CA ASP A 409 -5.61 23.74 18.48
C ASP A 409 -5.80 25.07 19.22
N LYS A 410 -4.99 25.33 20.26
CA LYS A 410 -4.98 26.60 20.96
C LYS A 410 -3.62 27.27 20.79
N ALA A 411 -3.60 28.38 20.10
CA ALA A 411 -2.44 29.25 19.99
C ALA A 411 -2.28 30.11 21.25
N PHE A 412 -1.04 30.25 21.71
CA PHE A 412 -0.62 31.14 22.77
C PHE A 412 0.43 32.09 22.16
N GLU A 413 0.04 33.34 21.99
CA GLU A 413 0.87 34.35 21.32
C GLU A 413 2.25 34.46 21.98
N GLY A 414 3.31 34.40 21.16
CA GLY A 414 4.72 34.47 21.63
C GLY A 414 5.20 33.23 22.37
N VAL A 415 4.37 32.21 22.62
CA VAL A 415 4.75 31.03 23.41
C VAL A 415 4.71 29.75 22.58
N GLY A 416 3.61 29.50 21.79
CA GLY A 416 3.47 28.30 21.06
C GLY A 416 2.02 27.87 20.83
N LYS A 417 1.82 26.56 20.52
CA LYS A 417 0.51 26.00 20.19
C LYS A 417 0.29 24.67 20.93
N LEU A 418 -0.82 24.58 21.65
CA LEU A 418 -1.31 23.32 22.24
C LEU A 418 -2.26 22.64 21.25
N THR A 419 -1.99 21.39 20.94
CA THR A 419 -2.91 20.52 20.19
C THR A 419 -3.35 19.38 21.10
N VAL A 420 -4.66 19.19 21.23
CA VAL A 420 -5.27 18.05 21.94
C VAL A 420 -6.35 17.44 21.11
N GLY A 421 -6.52 16.14 21.22
CA GLY A 421 -7.55 15.47 20.45
C GLY A 421 -7.67 13.98 20.75
N ALA A 422 -8.54 13.32 19.98
CA ALA A 422 -8.71 11.87 20.05
C ALA A 422 -9.18 11.31 18.71
N MET A 423 -8.78 10.09 18.43
CA MET A 423 -9.37 9.26 17.38
C MET A 423 -10.18 8.14 18.04
N TYR A 424 -11.34 7.87 17.47
CA TYR A 424 -12.11 6.65 17.71
C TYR A 424 -12.34 5.91 16.38
N GLU A 425 -12.12 4.60 16.36
CA GLU A 425 -12.29 3.80 15.14
C GLU A 425 -12.86 2.42 15.46
N LEU A 426 -13.76 1.94 14.60
CA LEU A 426 -14.42 0.65 14.65
C LEU A 426 -14.26 -0.08 13.34
N ALA A 427 -13.77 -1.33 13.37
CA ALA A 427 -13.64 -2.19 12.21
C ALA A 427 -14.44 -3.48 12.35
N LYS A 428 -14.98 -3.95 11.23
CA LYS A 428 -15.60 -5.26 11.08
C LYS A 428 -15.09 -5.94 9.84
N THR A 429 -14.71 -7.20 9.97
CA THR A 429 -14.14 -8.03 8.91
C THR A 429 -14.89 -9.34 8.78
N GLY A 430 -15.14 -9.78 7.55
CA GLY A 430 -15.61 -11.12 7.24
C GLY A 430 -14.73 -11.74 6.16
N ARG A 431 -14.18 -12.92 6.42
CA ARG A 431 -13.32 -13.65 5.48
C ARG A 431 -13.81 -15.09 5.32
N SER A 432 -13.74 -15.58 4.08
CA SER A 432 -14.07 -16.98 3.81
C SER A 432 -13.25 -17.53 2.63
N ARG A 433 -12.96 -18.82 2.69
CA ARG A 433 -12.43 -19.58 1.57
C ARG A 433 -13.23 -20.87 1.41
N LEU A 434 -13.74 -21.08 0.19
CA LEU A 434 -14.46 -22.27 -0.22
C LEU A 434 -13.64 -23.01 -1.28
N ASP A 435 -13.24 -24.25 -0.99
CA ASP A 435 -12.52 -25.07 -1.94
C ASP A 435 -13.53 -25.64 -2.97
N VAL A 436 -13.16 -25.54 -4.24
CA VAL A 436 -13.99 -25.94 -5.39
C VAL A 436 -13.15 -26.70 -6.41
N ASP A 437 -13.82 -27.55 -7.17
CA ASP A 437 -13.28 -28.03 -8.42
C ASP A 437 -13.44 -26.96 -9.50
N LEU A 438 -12.32 -26.55 -10.10
CA LEU A 438 -12.32 -25.45 -11.09
C LEU A 438 -13.06 -25.79 -12.38
N LEU A 439 -13.13 -27.07 -12.76
CA LEU A 439 -13.82 -27.49 -13.99
C LEU A 439 -15.34 -27.42 -13.85
N THR A 440 -15.86 -27.91 -12.74
CA THR A 440 -17.30 -28.04 -12.51
C THR A 440 -17.89 -26.95 -11.63
N GLN A 441 -17.03 -26.18 -10.92
CA GLN A 441 -17.38 -25.24 -9.85
C GLN A 441 -18.10 -25.89 -8.66
N ALA A 442 -18.11 -27.23 -8.60
CA ALA A 442 -18.67 -27.98 -7.49
C ALA A 442 -17.78 -27.87 -6.25
N PRO A 443 -18.35 -28.01 -5.02
CA PRO A 443 -17.57 -28.08 -3.79
C PRO A 443 -16.49 -29.15 -3.85
N ASP A 444 -15.28 -28.81 -3.40
CA ASP A 444 -14.15 -29.74 -3.30
C ASP A 444 -13.88 -30.06 -1.83
N TYR A 445 -14.04 -31.33 -1.47
CA TYR A 445 -13.95 -31.80 -0.08
C TYR A 445 -12.62 -32.48 0.25
N ARG A 446 -11.59 -32.32 -0.59
CA ARG A 446 -10.25 -32.90 -0.33
C ARG A 446 -9.60 -32.35 0.91
N GLU A 447 -9.89 -31.08 1.27
CA GLU A 447 -9.47 -30.49 2.54
C GLU A 447 -10.65 -30.43 3.50
N LYS A 448 -10.44 -30.82 4.73
CA LYS A 448 -11.47 -30.85 5.77
C LYS A 448 -11.36 -29.63 6.63
N ALA A 449 -12.49 -28.99 6.95
CA ALA A 449 -12.55 -28.05 8.04
C ALA A 449 -12.36 -28.78 9.39
N ALA A 450 -11.78 -28.11 10.37
CA ALA A 450 -11.70 -28.64 11.73
C ALA A 450 -13.12 -28.83 12.31
N ALA A 451 -13.28 -29.87 13.11
CA ALA A 451 -14.51 -30.03 13.90
C ALA A 451 -14.63 -28.85 14.88
N ILE A 452 -15.82 -28.25 14.91
CA ILE A 452 -16.14 -27.17 15.82
C ILE A 452 -16.80 -27.76 17.05
N THR A 453 -16.27 -27.49 18.23
CA THR A 453 -16.83 -27.94 19.49
C THR A 453 -17.43 -26.77 20.29
N GLY A 454 -18.62 -26.97 20.85
CA GLY A 454 -19.29 -25.96 21.63
C GLY A 454 -20.24 -25.05 20.83
N GLU A 455 -21.42 -24.81 21.33
CA GLU A 455 -22.46 -24.03 20.64
C GLU A 455 -22.02 -22.58 20.40
N SER A 456 -21.30 -21.98 21.32
CA SER A 456 -20.78 -20.61 21.20
C SER A 456 -19.72 -20.47 20.09
N ALA A 457 -18.93 -21.50 19.89
CA ALA A 457 -17.92 -21.50 18.80
C ALA A 457 -18.55 -21.69 17.43
N CYS A 458 -19.68 -22.37 17.34
CA CYS A 458 -20.39 -22.62 16.08
C CYS A 458 -21.22 -21.41 15.62
N GLY A 459 -21.77 -20.66 16.56
CA GLY A 459 -22.65 -19.53 16.27
C GLY A 459 -23.74 -19.86 15.24
N ASP A 460 -24.12 -18.87 14.46
CA ASP A 460 -25.13 -19.02 13.41
C ASP A 460 -24.69 -19.89 12.24
N TRP A 461 -23.38 -20.08 12.05
CA TRP A 461 -22.83 -20.86 10.97
C TRP A 461 -23.14 -22.35 11.13
N GLY A 462 -22.96 -22.93 12.30
CA GLY A 462 -23.30 -24.30 12.59
C GLY A 462 -24.78 -24.58 12.38
N LYS A 463 -25.66 -23.63 12.73
CA LYS A 463 -27.10 -23.70 12.50
C LYS A 463 -27.50 -23.65 11.04
N GLN A 464 -26.79 -22.86 10.22
CA GLN A 464 -27.06 -22.74 8.77
C GLN A 464 -26.68 -24.00 8.00
N VAL A 465 -25.64 -24.68 8.43
CA VAL A 465 -25.08 -25.83 7.70
C VAL A 465 -25.82 -27.12 8.00
N ALA A 466 -26.38 -27.25 9.17
CA ALA A 466 -27.13 -28.44 9.62
C ALA A 466 -28.54 -28.09 10.11
N PRO A 467 -29.41 -27.49 9.30
CA PRO A 467 -30.74 -27.13 9.72
C PRO A 467 -31.53 -28.37 10.15
N GLY A 468 -32.10 -28.33 11.34
CA GLY A 468 -32.97 -29.37 11.87
C GLY A 468 -32.28 -30.57 12.51
N LYS A 469 -30.95 -30.59 12.63
CA LYS A 469 -30.25 -31.60 13.45
C LYS A 469 -30.05 -31.11 14.88
N ALA A 470 -30.24 -32.00 15.83
CA ALA A 470 -29.90 -31.73 17.20
C ALA A 470 -28.39 -31.48 17.31
N TYR A 471 -28.05 -30.46 18.07
CA TYR A 471 -26.69 -30.13 18.39
C TYR A 471 -26.14 -31.15 19.41
N ASP A 472 -25.08 -31.86 19.05
CA ASP A 472 -24.48 -32.93 19.86
C ASP A 472 -23.16 -32.53 20.53
N GLY A 473 -22.86 -31.23 20.58
CA GLY A 473 -21.61 -30.72 21.13
C GLY A 473 -20.53 -30.50 20.06
N ALA A 474 -20.75 -30.91 18.81
CA ALA A 474 -19.89 -30.67 17.67
C ALA A 474 -20.69 -30.07 16.53
N CYS A 475 -20.22 -28.95 15.98
CA CYS A 475 -20.82 -28.38 14.80
C CYS A 475 -20.34 -29.10 13.54
N GLN A 476 -21.27 -29.37 12.66
CA GLN A 476 -20.97 -29.90 11.34
C GLN A 476 -20.90 -28.75 10.34
N VAL A 477 -19.75 -28.56 9.71
CA VAL A 477 -19.55 -27.60 8.62
C VAL A 477 -19.30 -28.33 7.31
N PRO A 478 -19.64 -27.75 6.15
CA PRO A 478 -19.26 -28.33 4.86
C PRO A 478 -17.74 -28.45 4.78
N LEU A 479 -17.27 -29.61 4.32
CA LEU A 479 -15.86 -29.93 4.31
C LEU A 479 -15.04 -29.19 3.24
N ASN A 480 -15.72 -28.49 2.34
CA ASN A 480 -15.10 -27.61 1.36
C ASN A 480 -14.84 -26.20 1.92
N ILE A 481 -15.15 -25.94 3.20
CA ILE A 481 -14.83 -24.67 3.83
C ILE A 481 -13.42 -24.74 4.42
N ALA A 482 -12.48 -24.05 3.80
CA ALA A 482 -11.12 -23.96 4.34
C ALA A 482 -11.07 -23.05 5.57
N TYR A 483 -11.79 -21.93 5.52
CA TYR A 483 -12.07 -21.09 6.69
C TYR A 483 -13.30 -20.22 6.46
N ASN A 484 -13.94 -19.87 7.57
CA ASN A 484 -14.95 -18.82 7.66
C ASN A 484 -14.73 -18.09 8.98
N GLU A 485 -14.58 -16.77 8.92
CA GLU A 485 -14.23 -15.99 10.09
C GLU A 485 -14.87 -14.61 10.09
N TYR A 486 -15.16 -14.15 11.29
CA TYR A 486 -15.62 -12.81 11.60
C TYR A 486 -14.72 -12.24 12.66
N SER A 487 -14.18 -11.08 12.41
CA SER A 487 -13.26 -10.40 13.30
C SER A 487 -13.54 -8.91 13.27
N GLY A 488 -12.94 -8.23 14.18
CA GLY A 488 -13.04 -6.79 14.25
C GLY A 488 -12.30 -6.26 15.46
N TRP A 489 -12.26 -4.97 15.51
CA TRP A 489 -11.65 -4.26 16.62
C TRP A 489 -12.28 -2.88 16.77
N HIS A 490 -12.12 -2.30 17.94
CA HIS A 490 -12.30 -0.89 18.16
C HIS A 490 -11.09 -0.31 18.88
N GLN A 491 -10.76 0.92 18.55
CA GLN A 491 -9.65 1.62 19.18
C GLN A 491 -10.02 3.05 19.50
N TYR A 492 -9.34 3.61 20.50
CA TYR A 492 -9.29 5.04 20.70
C TYR A 492 -7.87 5.49 21.06
N GLN A 493 -7.50 6.64 20.53
CA GLN A 493 -6.19 7.23 20.67
C GLN A 493 -6.31 8.70 21.07
N PRO A 494 -6.49 9.04 22.35
CA PRO A 494 -6.34 10.41 22.83
C PRO A 494 -4.87 10.82 22.77
N PHE A 495 -4.63 12.09 22.41
CA PHE A 495 -3.30 12.65 22.28
C PHE A 495 -3.27 14.11 22.72
N ALA A 496 -2.07 14.57 23.12
CA ALA A 496 -1.77 15.95 23.37
C ALA A 496 -0.32 16.25 22.99
N GLN A 497 -0.07 17.42 22.40
CA GLN A 497 1.26 17.93 22.18
C GLN A 497 1.30 19.45 22.33
N PHE A 498 2.46 19.97 22.69
CA PHE A 498 2.68 21.40 22.84
C PHE A 498 3.87 21.85 22.01
N GLU A 499 3.62 22.56 20.92
CA GLU A 499 4.65 23.22 20.12
C GLU A 499 5.13 24.46 20.86
N TRP A 500 6.21 24.32 21.63
CA TRP A 500 6.80 25.41 22.39
C TRP A 500 7.88 26.16 21.59
N LYS A 501 7.75 27.46 21.52
CA LYS A 501 8.69 28.38 20.83
C LYS A 501 9.37 29.29 21.84
N PRO A 502 10.43 28.82 22.52
CA PRO A 502 11.17 29.66 23.50
C PRO A 502 11.83 30.86 22.85
N ASN A 503 12.05 30.84 21.55
CA ASN A 503 12.49 31.95 20.72
C ASN A 503 12.17 31.69 19.25
N ASP A 504 12.40 32.65 18.36
CA ASP A 504 12.04 32.57 16.93
C ASP A 504 12.78 31.46 16.15
N ASN A 505 13.86 30.93 16.69
CA ASN A 505 14.70 29.94 16.01
C ASN A 505 14.51 28.50 16.54
N LEU A 506 13.95 28.34 17.75
CA LEU A 506 13.81 27.04 18.38
C LEU A 506 12.35 26.68 18.58
N THR A 507 11.98 25.54 18.09
CA THR A 507 10.69 24.90 18.37
C THR A 507 10.95 23.55 19.04
N VAL A 508 10.34 23.31 20.20
CA VAL A 508 10.41 22.03 20.92
C VAL A 508 9.00 21.53 21.12
N THR A 509 8.72 20.29 20.71
CA THR A 509 7.36 19.73 20.77
C THR A 509 7.34 18.43 21.58
N PRO A 510 7.14 18.51 22.91
CA PRO A 510 6.75 17.36 23.72
C PRO A 510 5.32 16.93 23.36
N GLY A 511 5.10 15.63 23.34
CA GLY A 511 3.79 15.06 23.08
C GLY A 511 3.60 13.71 23.74
N ILE A 512 2.35 13.32 23.91
CA ILE A 512 1.95 12.05 24.49
C ILE A 512 0.69 11.54 23.77
N LYS A 513 0.66 10.25 23.50
CA LYS A 513 -0.49 9.55 22.94
C LYS A 513 -0.77 8.28 23.75
N TYR A 514 -2.02 8.03 24.05
CA TYR A 514 -2.45 6.76 24.63
C TYR A 514 -3.19 5.96 23.55
N VAL A 515 -2.88 4.68 23.44
CA VAL A 515 -3.55 3.74 22.53
C VAL A 515 -4.29 2.70 23.36
N HIS A 516 -5.57 2.54 23.08
CA HIS A 516 -6.38 1.41 23.52
C HIS A 516 -6.93 0.70 22.30
N PHE A 517 -6.66 -0.59 22.20
CA PHE A 517 -7.06 -1.43 21.08
C PHE A 517 -7.71 -2.71 21.60
N ASP A 518 -8.98 -2.91 21.29
CA ASP A 518 -9.77 -4.08 21.66
C ASP A 518 -10.13 -4.85 20.40
N LEU A 519 -9.72 -6.10 20.32
CA LEU A 519 -9.76 -6.95 19.14
C LEU A 519 -10.47 -8.26 19.48
N TYR A 520 -11.32 -8.74 18.57
CA TYR A 520 -11.92 -10.07 18.64
C TYR A 520 -11.75 -10.83 17.34
N VAL A 521 -11.58 -12.15 17.45
CA VAL A 521 -11.53 -13.09 16.33
C VAL A 521 -12.47 -14.24 16.59
N ARG A 522 -13.45 -14.40 15.70
CA ARG A 522 -14.38 -15.53 15.71
C ARG A 522 -14.22 -16.29 14.39
N ALA A 523 -13.67 -17.49 14.47
CA ALA A 523 -13.43 -18.36 13.32
C ALA A 523 -14.05 -19.74 13.57
N PRO A 524 -15.37 -19.90 13.30
CA PRO A 524 -16.06 -21.16 13.55
C PRO A 524 -15.64 -22.30 12.63
N ALA A 525 -14.97 -22.02 11.50
CA ALA A 525 -14.43 -23.02 10.59
C ALA A 525 -13.03 -22.64 10.12
N VAL A 526 -12.09 -23.58 10.25
CA VAL A 526 -10.70 -23.42 9.79
C VAL A 526 -10.18 -24.75 9.23
N ALA A 527 -9.18 -24.68 8.33
CA ALA A 527 -8.61 -25.87 7.70
C ALA A 527 -7.82 -26.72 8.69
N VAL A 528 -8.13 -28.00 8.74
CA VAL A 528 -7.45 -28.98 9.63
C VAL A 528 -5.98 -29.15 9.30
N LYS A 529 -5.60 -28.99 8.03
CA LYS A 529 -4.20 -29.21 7.59
C LYS A 529 -3.16 -28.33 8.30
N ASN A 530 -3.59 -27.18 8.82
CA ASN A 530 -2.71 -26.27 9.53
C ASN A 530 -2.72 -26.50 11.05
N ALA A 531 -3.41 -27.53 11.52
CA ALA A 531 -3.65 -27.87 12.92
C ALA A 531 -4.28 -26.70 13.73
N ILE A 532 -4.83 -25.69 13.04
CA ILE A 532 -5.50 -24.55 13.66
C ILE A 532 -6.89 -25.00 14.10
N GLN A 533 -7.26 -24.65 15.32
CA GLN A 533 -8.58 -24.96 15.88
C GLN A 533 -9.58 -23.82 15.62
N PRO A 534 -10.88 -24.14 15.53
CA PRO A 534 -11.91 -23.12 15.58
C PRO A 534 -11.75 -22.27 16.84
N MET A 535 -12.00 -20.95 16.71
CA MET A 535 -11.73 -20.03 17.81
C MET A 535 -12.80 -18.96 17.97
N ASP A 536 -12.96 -18.52 19.21
CA ASP A 536 -13.69 -17.32 19.62
C ASP A 536 -12.86 -16.66 20.74
N VAL A 537 -12.02 -15.70 20.35
CA VAL A 537 -11.00 -15.10 21.23
C VAL A 537 -11.05 -13.58 21.11
N SER A 538 -10.66 -12.91 22.18
CA SER A 538 -10.51 -11.45 22.21
C SER A 538 -9.26 -11.06 22.98
N GLY A 539 -8.80 -9.83 22.77
CA GLY A 539 -7.66 -9.27 23.47
C GLY A 539 -7.75 -7.76 23.54
N VAL A 540 -7.31 -7.20 24.65
CA VAL A 540 -7.22 -5.75 24.88
C VAL A 540 -5.76 -5.38 25.05
N TYR A 541 -5.32 -4.38 24.28
CA TYR A 541 -3.94 -3.89 24.26
C TYR A 541 -3.92 -2.39 24.50
N THR A 542 -3.06 -1.97 25.42
CA THR A 542 -2.93 -0.55 25.74
C THR A 542 -1.49 -0.14 25.81
N LYS A 543 -1.20 1.10 25.39
CA LYS A 543 0.13 1.68 25.50
C LYS A 543 0.09 3.20 25.54
N THR A 544 0.93 3.78 26.39
CA THR A 544 1.25 5.22 26.38
C THR A 544 2.55 5.43 25.63
N LEU A 545 2.57 6.35 24.68
CA LEU A 545 3.67 6.62 23.76
C LEU A 545 4.11 8.08 23.95
N PRO A 546 5.33 8.33 24.43
CA PRO A 546 5.92 9.67 24.51
C PRO A 546 6.57 10.06 23.20
N PHE A 547 6.55 11.37 22.91
CA PHE A 547 7.17 12.01 21.76
C PHE A 547 7.92 13.27 22.23
N LEU A 548 9.06 13.54 21.63
CA LEU A 548 9.79 14.79 21.82
C LEU A 548 10.53 15.10 20.54
N THR A 549 10.16 16.20 19.90
CA THR A 549 10.87 16.70 18.73
C THR A 549 11.43 18.09 18.99
N ALA A 550 12.49 18.44 18.29
CA ALA A 550 13.07 19.76 18.31
C ALA A 550 13.51 20.16 16.90
N ASN A 551 13.24 21.40 16.51
CA ASN A 551 13.76 22.02 15.30
C ASN A 551 14.43 23.33 15.68
N TYR A 552 15.70 23.49 15.30
CA TYR A 552 16.46 24.70 15.50
C TYR A 552 16.89 25.30 14.17
N ARG A 553 16.42 26.50 13.90
CA ARG A 553 16.77 27.26 12.69
C ARG A 553 18.10 27.97 12.91
N VAL A 554 19.19 27.38 12.44
CA VAL A 554 20.56 27.96 12.54
C VAL A 554 20.68 29.24 11.74
N ARG A 555 20.02 29.29 10.56
CA ARG A 555 19.89 30.43 9.65
C ARG A 555 18.54 30.38 8.94
N PRO A 556 18.09 31.44 8.28
CA PRO A 556 16.80 31.43 7.56
C PRO A 556 16.64 30.30 6.52
N ASN A 557 17.74 29.77 6.03
CA ASN A 557 17.82 28.70 5.03
C ASN A 557 18.49 27.42 5.54
N TRP A 558 18.70 27.28 6.84
CA TRP A 558 19.36 26.11 7.42
C TRP A 558 18.74 25.77 8.78
N ALA A 559 18.24 24.55 8.89
CA ALA A 559 17.68 24.01 10.13
C ALA A 559 18.36 22.69 10.51
N VAL A 560 18.39 22.41 11.80
CA VAL A 560 18.73 21.10 12.37
C VAL A 560 17.54 20.62 13.20
N TYR A 561 17.33 19.31 13.23
CA TYR A 561 16.25 18.72 14.00
C TYR A 561 16.72 17.48 14.77
N ALA A 562 15.97 17.15 15.81
CA ALA A 562 16.15 15.91 16.57
C ALA A 562 14.79 15.37 16.99
N GLN A 563 14.69 14.05 17.04
CA GLN A 563 13.47 13.35 17.45
C GLN A 563 13.80 12.21 18.42
N TYR A 564 13.01 12.12 19.47
CA TYR A 564 12.79 10.94 20.28
C TYR A 564 11.30 10.56 20.16
N ALA A 565 10.99 9.36 19.71
CA ALA A 565 9.62 8.91 19.56
C ALA A 565 9.48 7.40 19.79
N GLN A 566 8.36 6.99 20.35
CA GLN A 566 8.00 5.57 20.44
C GLN A 566 6.94 5.21 19.41
N GLY A 567 7.19 4.16 18.64
CA GLY A 567 6.26 3.55 17.73
C GLY A 567 5.61 2.32 18.34
N PHE A 568 4.43 1.99 17.82
CA PHE A 568 3.58 0.92 18.34
C PHE A 568 2.95 0.15 17.18
N LEU A 569 2.87 -1.17 17.31
CA LEU A 569 2.10 -2.03 16.41
C LEU A 569 1.30 -3.01 17.25
N VAL A 570 -0.03 -2.98 17.06
CA VAL A 570 -0.93 -3.93 17.70
C VAL A 570 -0.70 -5.34 17.17
N PRO A 571 -0.90 -6.40 17.98
CA PRO A 571 -1.01 -7.75 17.47
C PRO A 571 -2.16 -7.81 16.43
N ASP A 572 -1.86 -8.32 15.27
CA ASP A 572 -2.85 -8.45 14.21
C ASP A 572 -3.74 -9.70 14.40
N ILE A 573 -4.82 -9.77 13.65
CA ILE A 573 -5.75 -10.90 13.66
C ILE A 573 -5.01 -12.20 13.31
N SER A 574 -4.01 -12.15 12.44
CA SER A 574 -3.26 -13.33 12.01
C SER A 574 -2.44 -13.97 13.15
N SER A 575 -2.12 -13.21 14.19
CA SER A 575 -1.44 -13.71 15.39
C SER A 575 -2.26 -14.75 16.17
N PHE A 576 -3.56 -14.84 15.91
CA PHE A 576 -4.43 -15.84 16.55
C PHE A 576 -4.55 -17.15 15.76
N TYR A 577 -4.00 -17.23 14.52
CA TYR A 577 -4.09 -18.43 13.69
C TYR A 577 -3.02 -19.46 14.05
N VAL A 578 -3.06 -19.94 15.27
CA VAL A 578 -2.21 -20.98 15.87
C VAL A 578 -3.06 -22.10 16.45
N ASN A 579 -2.44 -23.23 16.80
CA ASN A 579 -3.18 -24.39 17.34
C ASN A 579 -3.92 -24.06 18.63
N LYS A 580 -3.33 -23.22 19.49
CA LYS A 580 -3.89 -22.90 20.80
C LYS A 580 -3.86 -21.40 21.08
N PRO A 581 -4.74 -20.62 20.41
CA PRO A 581 -4.77 -19.17 20.57
C PRO A 581 -5.07 -18.72 22.03
N SER A 582 -5.71 -19.58 22.85
CA SER A 582 -5.91 -19.31 24.28
C SER A 582 -4.61 -19.26 25.10
N ASN A 583 -3.51 -19.81 24.56
CA ASN A 583 -2.19 -19.75 25.18
C ASN A 583 -1.34 -18.59 24.68
N ASN A 584 -1.86 -17.77 23.76
CA ASN A 584 -1.16 -16.60 23.29
C ASN A 584 -0.82 -15.65 24.45
N ARG A 585 0.43 -15.22 24.51
CA ARG A 585 0.95 -14.25 25.48
C ARG A 585 1.57 -13.06 24.76
N VAL A 586 0.86 -12.57 23.74
CA VAL A 586 1.36 -11.49 22.92
C VAL A 586 1.11 -10.14 23.55
N GLN A 587 2.12 -9.30 23.45
CA GLN A 587 2.05 -7.88 23.75
C GLN A 587 2.27 -7.08 22.45
N PRO A 588 1.85 -5.83 22.40
CA PRO A 588 2.18 -4.96 21.28
C PRO A 588 3.68 -4.89 21.03
N GLN A 589 4.06 -4.87 19.77
CA GLN A 589 5.44 -4.62 19.37
C GLN A 589 5.74 -3.13 19.53
N LEU A 590 6.96 -2.80 19.90
CA LEU A 590 7.40 -1.45 20.20
C LEU A 590 8.65 -1.08 19.42
N SER A 591 8.78 0.18 19.02
CA SER A 591 10.04 0.76 18.60
C SER A 591 10.36 2.00 19.40
N THR A 592 11.63 2.21 19.73
CA THR A 592 12.14 3.47 20.28
C THR A 592 13.09 4.05 19.26
N ASN A 593 12.78 5.26 18.81
CA ASN A 593 13.50 5.92 17.73
C ASN A 593 14.27 7.14 18.26
N TYR A 594 15.51 7.24 17.82
CA TYR A 594 16.37 8.40 18.03
C TYR A 594 16.88 8.85 16.68
N GLN A 595 16.65 10.09 16.31
CA GLN A 595 17.01 10.64 15.02
C GLN A 595 17.56 12.04 15.17
N ILE A 596 18.51 12.38 14.32
CA ILE A 596 19.05 13.74 14.19
C ILE A 596 19.28 14.01 12.71
N GLY A 597 18.97 15.22 12.27
CA GLY A 597 19.19 15.58 10.88
C GLY A 597 19.28 17.08 10.65
N THR A 598 19.48 17.44 9.40
CA THR A 598 19.67 18.83 8.97
C THR A 598 19.07 19.05 7.59
N VAL A 599 18.46 20.21 7.39
CA VAL A 599 17.93 20.67 6.11
C VAL A 599 18.56 22.01 5.76
N TYR A 600 19.13 22.08 4.55
CA TYR A 600 19.75 23.29 4.01
C TYR A 600 19.16 23.62 2.65
N ASN A 601 18.60 24.82 2.50
CA ASN A 601 17.97 25.32 1.26
C ASN A 601 18.57 26.66 0.86
N ALA A 602 19.50 26.68 -0.09
CA ALA A 602 20.21 27.88 -0.54
C ALA A 602 19.94 28.14 -2.03
N GLY A 603 18.78 28.66 -2.37
CA GLY A 603 18.44 29.04 -3.76
C GLY A 603 18.59 27.89 -4.75
N ASN A 604 19.80 27.66 -5.25
CA ASN A 604 20.11 26.61 -6.22
C ASN A 604 20.49 25.24 -5.61
N LEU A 605 20.60 25.12 -4.29
CA LEU A 605 21.00 23.89 -3.61
C LEU A 605 20.04 23.56 -2.48
N THR A 606 19.53 22.34 -2.45
CA THR A 606 18.90 21.76 -1.27
C THR A 606 19.63 20.50 -0.84
N ILE A 607 19.86 20.37 0.47
CA ILE A 607 20.46 19.19 1.10
C ILE A 607 19.62 18.84 2.30
N ASP A 608 19.35 17.55 2.46
CA ASP A 608 18.81 16.95 3.68
C ASP A 608 19.67 15.74 4.03
N ALA A 609 20.09 15.66 5.29
CA ALA A 609 20.90 14.55 5.79
C ALA A 609 20.44 14.19 7.20
N ASP A 610 20.37 12.91 7.48
CA ASP A 610 19.99 12.39 8.78
C ASP A 610 20.73 11.11 9.17
N ALA A 611 20.74 10.86 10.49
CA ALA A 611 21.16 9.61 11.08
C ALA A 611 20.09 9.13 12.05
N TYR A 612 19.84 7.85 12.06
CA TYR A 612 18.82 7.22 12.89
C TYR A 612 19.33 5.98 13.60
N TRP A 613 18.74 5.73 14.77
CA TRP A 613 18.86 4.49 15.53
C TRP A 613 17.50 4.11 16.10
N VAL A 614 17.01 2.92 15.75
CA VAL A 614 15.73 2.38 16.15
C VAL A 614 15.95 1.09 16.91
N ASP A 615 15.48 1.02 18.12
CA ASP A 615 15.42 -0.17 18.95
C ASP A 615 14.01 -0.79 18.87
N PHE A 616 13.89 -1.93 18.14
CA PHE A 616 12.65 -2.68 17.99
C PHE A 616 12.64 -3.82 19.02
N GLN A 617 11.51 -3.97 19.72
CA GLN A 617 11.32 -4.92 20.80
C GLN A 617 9.99 -5.63 20.69
N HIS A 618 9.84 -6.74 21.43
CA HIS A 618 8.61 -7.53 21.51
C HIS A 618 8.17 -8.11 20.17
N LYS A 619 9.11 -8.58 19.36
CA LYS A 619 8.79 -9.27 18.11
C LYS A 619 7.83 -10.42 18.38
N ILE A 620 6.67 -10.42 17.69
CA ILE A 620 5.70 -11.50 17.76
C ILE A 620 6.21 -12.67 16.92
N GLN A 621 6.18 -13.87 17.47
CA GLN A 621 6.53 -15.09 16.76
C GLN A 621 5.88 -16.32 17.36
N THR A 622 5.78 -17.35 16.52
CA THR A 622 5.23 -18.66 16.93
C THR A 622 6.24 -19.41 17.78
N ASP A 623 5.78 -19.93 18.90
CA ASP A 623 6.51 -20.89 19.75
C ASP A 623 5.74 -22.21 19.83
N THR A 624 6.39 -23.28 20.30
CA THR A 624 5.83 -24.61 20.40
C THR A 624 6.00 -25.13 21.80
N ASP A 625 4.91 -25.51 22.45
CA ASP A 625 4.94 -26.25 23.71
C ASP A 625 5.56 -27.65 23.46
N LEU A 626 6.76 -27.87 23.97
CA LEU A 626 7.52 -29.10 23.76
C LEU A 626 6.85 -30.35 24.37
N ALA A 627 5.95 -30.15 25.34
CA ALA A 627 5.25 -31.27 26.00
C ALA A 627 4.01 -31.71 25.20
N THR A 628 3.32 -30.76 24.57
CA THR A 628 2.05 -31.02 23.85
C THR A 628 2.18 -30.94 22.32
N GLY A 629 3.25 -30.34 21.84
CA GLY A 629 3.44 -30.02 20.39
C GLY A 629 2.52 -28.91 19.88
N GLU A 630 1.79 -28.22 20.76
CA GLU A 630 0.87 -27.16 20.39
C GLU A 630 1.61 -25.84 20.14
N THR A 631 1.22 -25.13 19.08
CA THR A 631 1.78 -23.83 18.75
C THR A 631 0.95 -22.70 19.36
N PHE A 632 1.61 -21.67 19.83
CA PHE A 632 1.02 -20.43 20.35
C PHE A 632 1.91 -19.24 19.97
N GLN A 633 1.38 -18.03 20.10
CA GLN A 633 2.15 -16.80 19.85
C GLN A 633 2.68 -16.23 21.16
N THR A 634 3.90 -15.71 21.09
CA THR A 634 4.56 -15.00 22.18
C THR A 634 5.49 -13.93 21.64
N ASN A 635 6.08 -13.12 22.52
CA ASN A 635 7.03 -12.09 22.14
C ASN A 635 8.45 -12.53 22.52
N PHE A 636 9.32 -12.67 21.51
CA PHE A 636 10.74 -12.88 21.71
C PHE A 636 11.56 -11.98 20.80
N GLY A 637 12.70 -11.55 21.31
CA GLY A 637 13.66 -10.83 20.52
C GLY A 637 13.19 -9.46 20.02
N GLY A 638 13.95 -8.96 19.11
CA GLY A 638 13.74 -7.67 18.49
C GLY A 638 14.73 -7.44 17.36
N ALA A 639 14.94 -6.19 17.00
CA ALA A 639 15.94 -5.81 16.03
C ALA A 639 16.47 -4.40 16.29
N THR A 640 17.67 -4.13 15.83
CA THR A 640 18.21 -2.78 15.78
C THR A 640 18.30 -2.33 14.35
N TYR A 641 17.69 -1.19 14.03
CA TYR A 641 17.84 -0.52 12.74
C TYR A 641 18.65 0.74 12.94
N LYS A 642 19.67 0.93 12.12
CA LYS A 642 20.49 2.15 12.15
C LYS A 642 21.02 2.46 10.77
N GLY A 643 21.18 3.73 10.49
CA GLY A 643 21.66 4.17 9.20
C GLY A 643 21.88 5.67 9.09
N VAL A 644 22.33 6.03 7.91
CA VAL A 644 22.53 7.43 7.49
C VAL A 644 21.86 7.59 6.13
N GLU A 645 21.15 8.69 5.96
CA GLU A 645 20.46 9.08 4.76
C GLU A 645 20.95 10.45 4.30
N LEU A 646 21.05 10.63 3.00
CA LEU A 646 21.44 11.89 2.37
C LEU A 646 20.63 12.07 1.09
N GLN A 647 20.10 13.27 0.88
CA GLN A 647 19.57 13.71 -0.40
C GLN A 647 20.03 15.12 -0.74
N ALA A 648 20.25 15.38 -2.02
CA ALA A 648 20.64 16.69 -2.51
C ALA A 648 20.08 16.94 -3.91
N THR A 649 19.71 18.19 -4.17
CA THR A 649 19.37 18.67 -5.51
C THR A 649 20.11 19.96 -5.78
N TYR A 650 20.74 20.05 -6.95
CA TYR A 650 21.45 21.25 -7.39
C TYR A 650 20.94 21.71 -8.77
N VAL A 651 20.60 23.00 -8.82
CA VAL A 651 20.18 23.66 -10.07
C VAL A 651 21.40 24.24 -10.76
N LEU A 652 21.62 23.79 -11.96
CA LEU A 652 22.68 24.20 -12.86
C LEU A 652 22.21 25.32 -13.81
N PRO A 653 23.12 26.07 -14.42
CA PRO A 653 22.76 27.00 -15.50
C PRO A 653 22.02 26.32 -16.65
N TYR A 654 21.37 27.12 -17.47
CA TYR A 654 20.70 26.66 -18.68
C TYR A 654 19.56 25.64 -18.44
N GLY A 655 18.80 25.79 -17.31
CA GLY A 655 17.61 24.97 -17.03
C GLY A 655 17.90 23.50 -16.74
N PHE A 656 19.10 23.14 -16.35
CA PHE A 656 19.42 21.81 -15.83
C PHE A 656 19.29 21.74 -14.31
N SER A 657 18.91 20.61 -13.81
CA SER A 657 19.03 20.25 -12.39
C SER A 657 19.46 18.80 -12.24
N VAL A 658 20.24 18.52 -11.23
CA VAL A 658 20.68 17.17 -10.88
C VAL A 658 20.25 16.86 -9.44
N PHE A 659 19.82 15.63 -9.20
CA PHE A 659 19.56 15.17 -7.85
C PHE A 659 20.26 13.84 -7.59
N ALA A 660 20.58 13.60 -6.32
CA ALA A 660 21.02 12.31 -5.84
C ALA A 660 20.57 12.11 -4.40
N ASN A 661 20.25 10.88 -4.07
CA ASN A 661 20.10 10.46 -2.69
C ASN A 661 20.70 9.07 -2.47
N GLY A 662 20.99 8.77 -1.22
CA GLY A 662 21.55 7.48 -0.85
C GLY A 662 21.34 7.17 0.62
N THR A 663 21.29 5.89 0.93
CA THR A 663 21.12 5.37 2.27
C THR A 663 22.06 4.20 2.50
N VAL A 664 22.65 4.17 3.69
CA VAL A 664 23.28 2.98 4.25
C VAL A 664 22.44 2.53 5.43
N ASN A 665 21.93 1.30 5.39
CA ASN A 665 21.01 0.74 6.36
C ASN A 665 21.54 -0.59 6.93
N GLN A 666 21.56 -0.69 8.23
CA GLN A 666 21.80 -1.94 8.96
C GLN A 666 20.57 -2.28 9.81
N ALA A 667 19.87 -3.35 9.44
CA ALA A 667 18.74 -3.90 10.19
C ALA A 667 19.16 -5.27 10.75
N THR A 668 19.45 -5.37 12.04
CA THR A 668 20.07 -6.56 12.65
C THR A 668 19.19 -7.12 13.74
N GLY A 669 18.90 -8.42 13.64
CA GLY A 669 18.14 -9.16 14.65
C GLY A 669 18.89 -9.29 15.98
N LYS A 670 18.15 -9.37 17.09
CA LYS A 670 18.69 -9.53 18.43
C LYS A 670 17.75 -10.29 19.37
N ASP A 671 18.33 -10.89 20.40
CA ASP A 671 17.66 -11.44 21.58
C ASP A 671 16.53 -12.45 21.26
N ASP A 672 16.69 -13.24 20.17
CA ASP A 672 15.75 -14.29 19.78
C ASP A 672 16.29 -15.67 20.23
N PRO A 673 15.75 -16.24 21.31
CA PRO A 673 16.21 -17.55 21.81
C PRO A 673 15.67 -18.73 20.99
N VAL A 674 14.54 -18.54 20.28
CA VAL A 674 13.91 -19.58 19.45
C VAL A 674 14.61 -19.70 18.10
N ASN A 675 15.11 -18.58 17.58
CA ASN A 675 15.84 -18.53 16.33
C ASN A 675 17.22 -17.89 16.52
N PRO A 676 18.20 -18.58 17.13
CA PRO A 676 19.54 -18.02 17.38
C PRO A 676 20.24 -17.53 16.10
N GLY A 677 19.95 -18.12 14.95
CA GLY A 677 20.46 -17.68 13.65
C GLY A 677 19.97 -16.30 13.20
N TYR A 678 18.97 -15.73 13.88
CA TYR A 678 18.48 -14.38 13.67
C TYR A 678 19.41 -13.32 14.32
N ASN A 679 20.03 -13.67 15.44
CA ASN A 679 20.81 -12.74 16.25
C ASN A 679 22.10 -12.31 15.55
N GLY A 680 22.35 -11.01 15.49
CA GLY A 680 23.54 -10.41 14.89
C GLY A 680 23.54 -10.40 13.35
N HIS A 681 22.51 -10.91 12.67
CA HIS A 681 22.43 -10.98 11.23
C HIS A 681 21.49 -9.94 10.64
N GLN A 682 21.81 -9.48 9.42
CA GLN A 682 20.95 -8.58 8.62
C GLN A 682 19.61 -9.27 8.35
N LEU A 683 18.52 -8.55 8.55
CA LEU A 683 17.18 -9.08 8.31
C LEU A 683 16.94 -9.38 6.82
N ALA A 684 16.12 -10.38 6.54
CA ALA A 684 15.65 -10.65 5.19
C ALA A 684 14.74 -9.51 4.68
N LYS A 685 14.76 -9.24 3.37
CA LYS A 685 14.01 -8.16 2.71
C LYS A 685 14.33 -6.75 3.22
N ALA A 686 15.45 -6.58 3.89
CA ALA A 686 15.97 -5.29 4.32
C ALA A 686 17.26 -5.01 3.55
N PRO A 687 17.21 -4.23 2.45
CA PRO A 687 18.39 -3.88 1.68
C PRO A 687 19.40 -3.12 2.53
N ARG A 688 20.70 -3.39 2.34
CA ARG A 688 21.78 -2.69 3.04
C ARG A 688 21.95 -1.23 2.61
N GLY A 689 21.32 -0.86 1.53
CA GLY A 689 21.31 0.51 1.06
C GLY A 689 20.40 0.68 -0.14
N THR A 690 20.02 1.90 -0.40
CA THR A 690 19.32 2.34 -1.59
C THR A 690 19.98 3.61 -2.11
N ALA A 691 19.87 3.88 -3.40
CA ALA A 691 20.29 5.15 -3.98
C ALA A 691 19.34 5.52 -5.12
N ALA A 692 19.14 6.81 -5.34
CA ALA A 692 18.51 7.32 -6.55
C ALA A 692 19.30 8.52 -7.05
N ALA A 693 19.38 8.67 -8.37
CA ALA A 693 20.01 9.82 -9.00
C ALA A 693 19.27 10.18 -10.28
N GLY A 694 19.35 11.43 -10.68
CA GLY A 694 18.75 11.84 -11.94
C GLY A 694 19.17 13.22 -12.39
N ILE A 695 18.82 13.49 -13.64
CA ILE A 695 19.01 14.77 -14.28
C ILE A 695 17.69 15.23 -14.91
N ARG A 696 17.36 16.48 -14.73
CA ARG A 696 16.20 17.15 -15.33
C ARG A 696 16.66 18.36 -16.13
N SER A 697 16.13 18.52 -17.33
CA SER A 697 16.30 19.71 -18.16
C SER A 697 14.96 20.33 -18.43
N GLU A 698 14.81 21.62 -18.21
CA GLU A 698 13.64 22.41 -18.58
C GLU A 698 14.05 23.54 -19.52
N ARG A 699 13.37 23.62 -20.66
CA ARG A 699 13.69 24.55 -21.74
C ARG A 699 12.42 25.23 -22.23
N HIS A 700 12.46 26.54 -22.34
CA HIS A 700 11.38 27.37 -22.85
C HIS A 700 11.71 27.89 -24.26
N ASP A 701 10.67 28.20 -25.02
CA ASP A 701 10.77 28.85 -26.35
C ASP A 701 11.68 28.08 -27.35
N ILE A 702 11.50 26.73 -27.40
CA ILE A 702 12.37 25.89 -28.28
C ILE A 702 11.83 25.81 -29.70
N PHE A 703 10.54 25.49 -29.86
CA PHE A 703 9.88 25.23 -31.12
C PHE A 703 8.82 26.28 -31.44
N ALA A 704 8.22 26.90 -30.41
CA ALA A 704 7.20 27.94 -30.50
C ALA A 704 7.30 28.88 -29.29
N PRO A 705 6.84 30.16 -29.43
CA PRO A 705 6.75 31.06 -28.27
C PRO A 705 5.90 30.47 -27.13
N ASN A 706 6.39 30.60 -25.91
CA ASN A 706 5.78 30.06 -24.67
C ASN A 706 5.63 28.52 -24.63
N ASP A 707 6.36 27.79 -25.43
CA ASP A 707 6.46 26.37 -25.25
C ASP A 707 7.43 25.99 -24.10
N ASN A 708 7.32 24.77 -23.60
CA ASN A 708 8.20 24.24 -22.57
C ASN A 708 8.47 22.76 -22.81
N LEU A 709 9.73 22.37 -22.86
CA LEU A 709 10.16 20.97 -22.92
C LEU A 709 10.88 20.58 -21.62
N ILE A 710 10.36 19.57 -20.97
CA ILE A 710 10.93 18.98 -19.76
C ILE A 710 11.41 17.57 -20.09
N VAL A 711 12.70 17.29 -19.86
CA VAL A 711 13.28 15.96 -20.00
C VAL A 711 13.87 15.53 -18.68
N THR A 712 13.51 14.33 -18.21
CA THR A 712 13.96 13.78 -16.93
C THR A 712 14.50 12.36 -17.13
N LEU A 713 15.68 12.09 -16.64
CA LEU A 713 16.24 10.74 -16.52
C LEU A 713 16.48 10.45 -15.05
N ASN A 714 15.87 9.40 -14.54
CA ASN A 714 15.98 8.96 -13.15
C ASN A 714 16.51 7.53 -13.13
N ASP A 715 17.39 7.21 -12.19
CA ASP A 715 17.81 5.84 -11.88
C ASP A 715 17.61 5.55 -10.39
N LYS A 716 17.06 4.40 -10.06
CA LYS A 716 16.87 3.91 -8.70
C LYS A 716 17.61 2.60 -8.51
N LEU A 717 18.53 2.56 -7.56
CA LEU A 717 19.29 1.39 -7.13
C LEU A 717 18.74 0.84 -5.82
N ILE A 718 18.51 -0.47 -5.77
CA ILE A 718 18.21 -1.23 -4.55
C ILE A 718 19.38 -2.18 -4.30
N GLY A 719 19.98 -2.07 -3.11
CA GLY A 719 21.14 -2.85 -2.71
C GLY A 719 20.83 -4.33 -2.45
N THR A 720 21.87 -5.09 -2.16
CA THR A 720 21.74 -6.52 -1.88
C THR A 720 20.90 -6.79 -0.65
N GLN A 721 20.11 -7.88 -0.70
CA GLN A 721 19.25 -8.31 0.41
C GLN A 721 19.15 -9.83 0.46
N TYR A 722 18.62 -10.39 1.54
CA TYR A 722 18.30 -11.81 1.66
C TYR A 722 16.81 -12.05 1.38
N ALA A 723 16.49 -13.11 0.65
CA ALA A 723 15.10 -13.52 0.40
C ALA A 723 14.50 -14.35 1.54
N VAL A 724 15.32 -15.15 2.21
CA VAL A 724 14.92 -16.14 3.21
C VAL A 724 15.32 -15.66 4.59
N ALA A 725 14.36 -15.55 5.50
CA ALA A 725 14.60 -15.17 6.89
C ALA A 725 15.35 -16.28 7.63
N ALA A 726 16.03 -15.90 8.72
CA ALA A 726 16.63 -16.84 9.67
C ALA A 726 15.59 -17.83 10.21
N SER A 727 16.03 -19.05 10.50
CA SER A 727 15.17 -20.10 11.08
C SER A 727 16.00 -21.05 11.94
N GLY A 728 15.64 -21.22 13.21
CA GLY A 728 16.44 -21.97 14.17
C GLY A 728 17.85 -21.39 14.28
N THR A 729 18.86 -22.21 14.09
CA THR A 729 20.28 -21.79 14.10
C THR A 729 20.76 -21.22 12.75
N ALA A 730 19.98 -21.34 11.69
CA ALA A 730 20.38 -20.90 10.35
C ALA A 730 20.20 -19.38 10.20
N ALA A 731 21.27 -18.70 9.77
CA ALA A 731 21.25 -17.28 9.40
C ALA A 731 20.39 -17.04 8.16
N PRO A 732 19.99 -15.77 7.84
CA PRO A 732 19.29 -15.44 6.62
C PRO A 732 20.08 -15.88 5.37
N THR A 733 19.36 -16.43 4.39
CA THR A 733 19.95 -17.01 3.18
C THR A 733 19.26 -16.51 1.92
N GLY A 734 19.69 -16.99 0.75
CA GLY A 734 19.12 -16.63 -0.53
C GLY A 734 19.43 -15.19 -0.90
N ARG A 735 20.70 -14.87 -1.09
CA ARG A 735 21.16 -13.53 -1.44
C ARG A 735 20.63 -13.11 -2.82
N ILE A 736 19.89 -12.02 -2.86
CA ILE A 736 19.49 -11.29 -4.06
C ILE A 736 20.53 -10.21 -4.32
N LYS A 737 21.02 -10.12 -5.56
CA LYS A 737 21.99 -9.09 -6.00
C LYS A 737 21.34 -7.71 -5.98
N ALA A 738 22.15 -6.68 -5.95
CA ALA A 738 21.68 -5.31 -6.19
C ALA A 738 21.18 -5.19 -7.64
N PHE A 739 20.12 -4.39 -7.83
CA PHE A 739 19.55 -4.09 -9.13
C PHE A 739 19.16 -2.62 -9.24
N SER A 740 19.14 -2.09 -10.46
CA SER A 740 18.68 -0.72 -10.71
C SER A 740 17.66 -0.66 -11.85
N GLN A 741 16.94 0.45 -11.91
CA GLN A 741 16.02 0.76 -12.99
C GLN A 741 16.15 2.23 -13.35
N ALA A 742 16.48 2.49 -14.61
CA ALA A 742 16.53 3.83 -15.18
C ALA A 742 15.28 4.11 -16.03
N ASP A 743 14.63 5.25 -15.78
CA ASP A 743 13.44 5.69 -16.49
C ASP A 743 13.68 7.07 -17.14
N LEU A 744 13.27 7.22 -18.40
CA LEU A 744 13.36 8.44 -19.17
C LEU A 744 11.94 8.98 -19.45
N SER A 745 11.74 10.26 -19.20
CA SER A 745 10.51 10.98 -19.51
C SER A 745 10.81 12.26 -20.28
N ALA A 746 10.01 12.57 -21.28
CA ALA A 746 10.05 13.85 -22.01
C ALA A 746 8.63 14.39 -22.15
N THR A 747 8.39 15.60 -21.66
CA THR A 747 7.08 16.27 -21.72
C THR A 747 7.23 17.59 -22.45
N TYR A 748 6.47 17.76 -23.53
CA TYR A 748 6.37 19.00 -24.29
C TYR A 748 5.03 19.66 -24.03
N HIS A 749 5.05 20.92 -23.60
CA HIS A 749 3.89 21.75 -23.35
C HIS A 749 3.76 22.85 -24.40
N LEU A 750 2.56 23.00 -24.97
CA LEU A 750 2.21 24.07 -25.88
C LEU A 750 0.80 24.55 -25.60
N GLY A 751 0.66 25.76 -25.02
CA GLY A 751 -0.64 26.32 -24.63
C GLY A 751 -1.42 25.35 -23.73
N HIS A 752 -2.63 24.98 -24.16
CA HIS A 752 -3.51 24.06 -23.43
C HIS A 752 -3.18 22.59 -23.57
N PHE A 753 -2.17 22.23 -24.37
CA PHE A 753 -1.83 20.85 -24.66
C PHE A 753 -0.46 20.46 -24.13
N SER A 754 -0.32 19.21 -23.74
CA SER A 754 0.98 18.61 -23.49
C SER A 754 1.05 17.19 -24.03
N LEU A 755 2.21 16.84 -24.58
CA LEU A 755 2.56 15.51 -25.05
C LEU A 755 3.73 14.98 -24.23
N GLN A 756 3.54 13.83 -23.59
CA GLN A 756 4.59 13.16 -22.81
C GLN A 756 4.92 11.81 -23.43
N GLY A 757 6.21 11.54 -23.60
CA GLY A 757 6.75 10.21 -23.90
C GLY A 757 7.54 9.70 -22.71
N GLN A 758 7.34 8.44 -22.32
CA GLN A 758 8.09 7.78 -21.24
C GLN A 758 8.67 6.45 -21.72
N VAL A 759 9.90 6.17 -21.31
CA VAL A 759 10.57 4.88 -21.46
C VAL A 759 10.92 4.39 -20.07
N LEU A 760 10.22 3.37 -19.59
CA LEU A 760 10.47 2.75 -18.31
C LEU A 760 11.44 1.57 -18.50
N ASN A 761 12.35 1.39 -17.56
CA ASN A 761 13.45 0.44 -17.65
C ASN A 761 14.25 0.61 -18.96
N LEU A 762 14.87 1.77 -19.10
CA LEU A 762 15.58 2.21 -20.32
C LEU A 762 16.61 1.18 -20.83
N PHE A 763 17.28 0.47 -19.92
CA PHE A 763 18.34 -0.50 -20.25
C PHE A 763 17.83 -1.93 -20.43
N ASP A 764 16.50 -2.17 -20.30
CA ASP A 764 15.86 -3.49 -20.44
C ASP A 764 16.43 -4.58 -19.51
N THR A 765 16.78 -4.19 -18.29
CA THR A 765 17.28 -5.13 -17.28
C THR A 765 16.15 -6.02 -16.79
N GLN A 766 16.46 -7.30 -16.49
CA GLN A 766 15.49 -8.28 -15.99
C GLN A 766 16.09 -9.02 -14.79
N ASP A 767 16.56 -8.25 -13.82
CA ASP A 767 17.13 -8.77 -12.60
C ASP A 767 16.06 -9.36 -11.68
N ILE A 768 16.47 -10.27 -10.79
CA ILE A 768 15.60 -10.82 -9.76
C ILE A 768 15.40 -9.76 -8.67
N THR A 769 14.15 -9.39 -8.42
CA THR A 769 13.78 -8.39 -7.40
C THR A 769 13.31 -9.02 -6.10
N SER A 770 12.71 -10.22 -6.17
CA SER A 770 12.28 -10.99 -4.99
C SER A 770 12.18 -12.48 -5.29
N SER A 771 12.13 -13.29 -4.24
CA SER A 771 11.94 -14.74 -4.33
C SER A 771 11.08 -15.25 -3.16
N LYS A 772 10.29 -16.30 -3.43
CA LYS A 772 9.63 -17.11 -2.39
C LYS A 772 10.31 -18.48 -2.20
N GLY A 773 11.31 -18.82 -3.01
CA GLY A 773 12.02 -20.08 -2.94
C GLY A 773 13.05 -20.13 -1.81
N LYS A 774 13.38 -21.34 -1.36
CA LYS A 774 14.36 -21.60 -0.31
C LYS A 774 15.52 -22.48 -0.79
N ALA A 775 15.44 -23.09 -1.97
CA ALA A 775 16.49 -23.92 -2.52
C ALA A 775 17.72 -23.09 -2.86
N LEU A 776 18.88 -23.50 -2.34
CA LEU A 776 20.16 -22.84 -2.55
C LEU A 776 21.05 -23.68 -3.46
N ILE A 777 21.98 -23.05 -4.14
CA ILE A 777 23.08 -23.73 -4.79
C ILE A 777 23.94 -24.40 -3.72
N ALA A 778 24.21 -25.70 -3.88
CA ALA A 778 24.94 -26.48 -2.90
C ALA A 778 26.26 -25.80 -2.48
N GLY A 779 26.48 -25.70 -1.17
CA GLY A 779 27.69 -25.09 -0.59
C GLY A 779 27.75 -23.56 -0.66
N THR A 780 26.67 -22.90 -1.05
CA THR A 780 26.61 -21.43 -1.16
C THR A 780 25.42 -20.82 -0.44
N ASN A 781 25.40 -19.49 -0.32
CA ASN A 781 24.25 -18.71 0.17
C ASN A 781 23.44 -18.07 -0.97
N MET A 782 23.59 -18.58 -2.20
CA MET A 782 22.87 -18.09 -3.37
C MET A 782 21.66 -18.98 -3.66
N LEU A 783 20.54 -18.36 -4.07
CA LEU A 783 19.38 -19.10 -4.54
C LEU A 783 19.72 -19.90 -5.79
N ALA A 784 19.19 -21.11 -5.89
CA ALA A 784 19.28 -21.90 -7.10
C ALA A 784 18.35 -21.31 -8.16
N GLU A 785 18.92 -20.77 -9.23
CA GLU A 785 18.23 -20.06 -10.29
C GLU A 785 17.82 -20.97 -11.46
N THR A 786 18.26 -22.23 -11.44
CA THR A 786 17.92 -23.23 -12.46
C THR A 786 17.50 -24.55 -11.85
N SER A 787 16.74 -25.36 -12.62
CA SER A 787 16.38 -26.73 -12.23
C SER A 787 17.62 -27.61 -12.03
N ALA A 788 18.66 -27.44 -12.85
CA ALA A 788 19.92 -28.17 -12.73
C ALA A 788 20.67 -27.88 -11.42
N GLN A 789 20.47 -26.71 -10.83
CA GLN A 789 21.00 -26.32 -9.51
C GLN A 789 20.11 -26.77 -8.34
N GLY A 790 19.03 -27.51 -8.60
CA GLY A 790 18.05 -27.92 -7.59
C GLY A 790 16.95 -26.89 -7.31
N GLY A 791 16.86 -25.83 -8.09
CA GLY A 791 15.95 -24.70 -7.91
C GLY A 791 14.59 -24.83 -8.57
N ALA A 792 14.18 -25.97 -9.10
CA ALA A 792 12.96 -26.13 -9.91
C ALA A 792 11.70 -25.53 -9.27
N ALA A 793 11.54 -25.66 -7.96
CA ALA A 793 10.40 -25.15 -7.19
C ALA A 793 10.54 -23.70 -6.70
N ASN A 794 11.71 -23.08 -6.83
CA ASN A 794 11.89 -21.68 -6.49
C ASN A 794 11.03 -20.80 -7.41
N THR A 795 10.51 -19.70 -6.87
CA THR A 795 9.80 -18.70 -7.66
C THR A 795 10.54 -17.37 -7.59
N PHE A 796 10.74 -16.75 -8.72
CA PHE A 796 11.39 -15.45 -8.83
C PHE A 796 10.46 -14.40 -9.43
N THR A 797 10.50 -13.20 -8.85
CA THR A 797 9.94 -12.00 -9.47
C THR A 797 11.09 -11.28 -10.18
N TYR A 798 10.90 -11.01 -11.45
CA TYR A 798 11.85 -10.28 -12.30
C TYR A 798 11.41 -8.83 -12.48
N GLN A 799 12.35 -7.94 -12.78
CA GLN A 799 11.99 -6.61 -13.27
C GLN A 799 11.16 -6.72 -14.55
N VAL A 800 10.22 -5.79 -14.70
CA VAL A 800 9.48 -5.62 -15.95
C VAL A 800 10.47 -5.15 -17.03
N GLY A 801 10.45 -5.78 -18.18
CA GLY A 801 11.26 -5.35 -19.32
C GLY A 801 10.90 -3.94 -19.79
N ARG A 802 11.72 -3.37 -20.69
CA ARG A 802 11.50 -2.03 -21.22
C ARG A 802 10.07 -1.85 -21.71
N SER A 803 9.46 -0.73 -21.30
CA SER A 803 8.10 -0.38 -21.69
C SER A 803 7.98 1.10 -22.04
N TYR A 804 7.00 1.43 -22.85
CA TYR A 804 6.79 2.76 -23.41
C TYR A 804 5.39 3.26 -23.05
N GLN A 805 5.27 4.55 -22.79
CA GLN A 805 3.98 5.23 -22.62
C GLN A 805 4.00 6.55 -23.39
N VAL A 806 2.89 6.87 -24.01
CA VAL A 806 2.63 8.19 -24.63
C VAL A 806 1.36 8.74 -24.03
N THR A 807 1.43 9.96 -23.52
CA THR A 807 0.30 10.65 -22.86
C THR A 807 0.03 11.98 -23.54
N LEU A 808 -1.22 12.19 -23.95
CA LEU A 808 -1.74 13.46 -24.40
C LEU A 808 -2.62 14.06 -23.29
N LYS A 809 -2.35 15.31 -22.90
CA LYS A 809 -3.15 16.08 -21.94
C LYS A 809 -3.65 17.35 -22.59
N ALA A 810 -4.93 17.65 -22.41
CA ALA A 810 -5.55 18.91 -22.69
C ALA A 810 -6.06 19.53 -21.38
N ALA A 811 -5.77 20.83 -21.15
CA ALA A 811 -6.15 21.54 -19.93
C ALA A 811 -6.71 22.94 -20.31
N PHE A 812 -7.88 23.25 -19.80
CA PHE A 812 -8.62 24.50 -20.10
C PHE A 812 -9.07 25.19 -18.81
#